data_f84267e17c4e27ef18ee30b00acc7f5e
#
_entry.id   f84267e17c4e27ef18ee30b00acc7f5e
#
_cell.length_a   1.000
_cell.length_b   1.000
_cell.length_c   1.000
_cell.angle_alpha   90.00
_cell.angle_beta   90.00
_cell.angle_gamma   90.00
#
_symmetry.space_group_name_H-M   'P 1'
#
loop_
_entity.id
_entity.type
_entity.pdbx_description
1 polymer ?
#
loop_
_entity_poly.entity_id
_entity_poly.type
_entity_poly.pdbx_seq_one_letter_code
_entity_poly.pdbx_strand_id
1 'polypeptide(L)'
;MSLIIPEEKLPAELSAFAAVEAAYPAEISRTTDSLRRGLPVLIEAEKELTPYLYKCVRDRLKKENPPRQFLYLDGRPINDMPQPQPGMGLVATILFYLREAVRGAVADRILVLPHLDLLTTSVGGLTSEAREVIPLLYENPELCFLGFKDPSFPLPKVIENLFPKRESLLGVPRDRLAQLVTQRESRKLGADKNLKAYQLYKSVSGVNAVRMRRLLSTLTGEDYPKDTKPAYAQLRQATLSGQLTLPDIDLTKDIGGYAKVKDRLSKEILDVLAMKDATADEASMKRIEGLIPRGMIFWGPPGTGKTLFAKAMATALGAAVTVVSGPELKSKWVGESEENLRQVFTRARQAAPAIIVFDELDSFATARGTYQGSGVEHSMVNQLLTEMDGFRKDELVFVVGTTNFVESLDPALLRPGRFEFHLHIPYPNNEDRKAIISIYDEKLGLQLSPRALEYAVKRTSDFVEGQNTRYSGDHLQALCRAMARMRLREKRTGPMEIEDVEKALSVWADRNKLSPKEELVVATHEAGHAVVSLFCPTSPPIDRISILGDFAAGYVRHAESEHATVKTFKQMMDSICVLYGGREAEALFFEDISWGSGGDLNNATDIARSLVEDYGLGGPDVGVRRVEISPTDPLSESMKAAMERGVNAILEQQRQRAVEIIKANRDLVKSLRDLLVQKKVLDAETLASALPKTDKKDIVAAERS
;
A
#
# COMPACT_ATOMS: atom_id res chain seq x y z
N MET A 1 6.50 -6.46 34.98
CA MET A 1 7.80 -7.17 34.95
C MET A 1 8.89 -6.16 34.55
N SER A 2 10.08 -6.28 35.13
CA SER A 2 11.22 -5.47 34.70
C SER A 2 11.61 -5.88 33.26
N LEU A 3 11.74 -4.94 32.35
CA LEU A 3 12.18 -5.19 30.98
C LEU A 3 13.69 -5.47 30.89
N ILE A 4 14.39 -5.23 32.00
CA ILE A 4 15.80 -5.53 32.20
C ILE A 4 15.90 -6.61 33.26
N ILE A 5 16.45 -7.76 32.88
CA ILE A 5 16.50 -8.96 33.72
C ILE A 5 17.96 -9.30 34.03
N PRO A 6 18.37 -9.30 35.31
CA PRO A 6 19.70 -9.72 35.69
C PRO A 6 19.97 -11.16 35.28
N GLU A 7 21.19 -11.48 34.83
CA GLU A 7 21.62 -12.81 34.39
C GLU A 7 21.38 -13.86 35.48
N GLU A 8 21.59 -13.51 36.76
CA GLU A 8 21.42 -14.39 37.91
C GLU A 8 19.99 -14.96 38.07
N LYS A 9 18.97 -14.24 37.51
CA LYS A 9 17.57 -14.66 37.51
C LYS A 9 17.19 -15.59 36.36
N LEU A 10 18.11 -15.81 35.42
CA LEU A 10 17.89 -16.67 34.26
C LEU A 10 18.28 -18.12 34.59
N PRO A 11 17.63 -19.13 33.99
CA PRO A 11 17.99 -20.53 34.17
C PRO A 11 19.42 -20.82 33.64
N ALA A 12 20.17 -21.68 34.37
CA ALA A 12 21.49 -22.11 33.92
C ALA A 12 21.40 -22.99 32.68
N GLU A 13 20.47 -23.94 32.70
CA GLU A 13 20.17 -24.86 31.59
C GLU A 13 18.66 -24.96 31.37
N LEU A 14 18.26 -25.18 30.11
CA LEU A 14 16.86 -25.27 29.75
C LEU A 14 16.66 -26.26 28.59
N SER A 15 15.95 -27.37 28.88
CA SER A 15 15.55 -28.30 27.80
C SER A 15 14.38 -27.76 26.99
N ALA A 16 14.20 -28.24 25.74
CA ALA A 16 13.07 -27.86 24.90
C ALA A 16 11.71 -28.17 25.56
N PHE A 17 11.62 -29.25 26.30
CA PHE A 17 10.41 -29.61 27.06
C PHE A 17 10.10 -28.60 28.16
N ALA A 18 11.07 -28.27 29.01
CA ALA A 18 10.91 -27.27 30.06
C ALA A 18 10.61 -25.86 29.46
N ALA A 19 11.18 -25.53 28.30
CA ALA A 19 10.90 -24.30 27.60
C ALA A 19 9.43 -24.21 27.17
N VAL A 20 8.87 -25.29 26.60
CA VAL A 20 7.44 -25.31 26.17
C VAL A 20 6.52 -25.19 27.41
N GLU A 21 6.84 -25.88 28.51
CA GLU A 21 6.06 -25.78 29.73
C GLU A 21 6.12 -24.37 30.35
N ALA A 22 7.27 -23.73 30.31
CA ALA A 22 7.46 -22.36 30.78
C ALA A 22 6.80 -21.30 29.87
N ALA A 23 6.78 -21.55 28.57
CA ALA A 23 6.19 -20.63 27.62
C ALA A 23 4.67 -20.59 27.66
N TYR A 24 4.02 -21.73 27.81
CA TYR A 24 2.56 -21.87 27.61
C TYR A 24 1.83 -22.47 28.85
N PRO A 25 2.11 -22.04 30.08
CA PRO A 25 1.55 -22.68 31.27
C PRO A 25 0.04 -22.49 31.39
N ALA A 26 -0.49 -21.36 30.91
CA ALA A 26 -1.92 -21.06 30.97
C ALA A 26 -2.72 -21.92 29.97
N GLU A 27 -2.22 -22.04 28.73
CA GLU A 27 -2.82 -22.84 27.67
C GLU A 27 -2.81 -24.33 28.01
N ILE A 28 -1.68 -24.81 28.51
CA ILE A 28 -1.55 -26.20 29.00
C ILE A 28 -2.52 -26.48 30.17
N SER A 29 -2.68 -25.51 31.10
CA SER A 29 -3.63 -25.66 32.24
C SER A 29 -5.08 -25.69 31.70
N ARG A 30 -5.48 -24.74 30.86
CA ARG A 30 -6.84 -24.71 30.30
C ARG A 30 -7.17 -25.96 29.49
N THR A 31 -6.21 -26.46 28.71
CA THR A 31 -6.34 -27.72 27.97
C THR A 31 -6.53 -28.89 28.93
N THR A 32 -5.70 -29.00 29.94
CA THR A 32 -5.78 -30.06 30.97
C THR A 32 -7.12 -30.02 31.67
N ASP A 33 -7.58 -28.84 32.09
CA ASP A 33 -8.86 -28.68 32.82
C ASP A 33 -10.08 -29.03 31.95
N SER A 34 -10.01 -28.72 30.65
CA SER A 34 -11.08 -29.07 29.70
C SER A 34 -11.15 -30.58 29.46
N LEU A 35 -10.01 -31.21 29.20
CA LEU A 35 -9.94 -32.68 29.05
C LEU A 35 -10.33 -33.45 30.30
N ARG A 36 -10.02 -32.90 31.50
CA ARG A 36 -10.48 -33.45 32.77
C ARG A 36 -12.01 -33.53 32.85
N ARG A 37 -12.67 -32.52 32.31
CA ARG A 37 -14.16 -32.45 32.23
C ARG A 37 -14.76 -33.24 31.07
N GLY A 38 -13.95 -33.96 30.29
CA GLY A 38 -14.40 -34.72 29.14
C GLY A 38 -14.69 -33.87 27.91
N LEU A 39 -14.24 -32.59 27.89
CA LEU A 39 -14.48 -31.71 26.75
C LEU A 39 -13.36 -31.85 25.69
N PRO A 40 -13.67 -32.09 24.44
CA PRO A 40 -12.71 -32.12 23.35
C PRO A 40 -12.00 -30.76 23.20
N VAL A 41 -10.67 -30.81 22.96
CA VAL A 41 -9.84 -29.62 22.79
C VAL A 41 -9.09 -29.66 21.46
N LEU A 42 -9.12 -28.56 20.72
CA LEU A 42 -8.29 -28.34 19.54
C LEU A 42 -7.16 -27.38 19.90
N ILE A 43 -5.93 -27.80 19.66
CA ILE A 43 -4.73 -26.96 19.80
C ILE A 43 -4.25 -26.58 18.39
N GLU A 44 -4.24 -25.29 18.12
CA GLU A 44 -3.62 -24.72 16.94
C GLU A 44 -2.20 -24.30 17.28
N ALA A 45 -1.22 -25.04 16.78
CA ALA A 45 0.20 -24.80 17.04
C ALA A 45 1.07 -25.39 15.93
N GLU A 46 2.25 -24.80 15.70
CA GLU A 46 3.23 -25.37 14.78
C GLU A 46 3.57 -26.82 15.17
N LYS A 47 3.72 -27.68 14.16
CA LYS A 47 3.93 -29.13 14.37
C LYS A 47 5.09 -29.47 15.32
N GLU A 48 6.11 -28.62 15.37
CA GLU A 48 7.25 -28.78 16.29
C GLU A 48 6.83 -28.79 17.78
N LEU A 49 5.76 -28.08 18.13
CA LEU A 49 5.25 -28.01 19.51
C LEU A 49 4.41 -29.23 19.90
N THR A 50 3.76 -29.88 18.94
CA THR A 50 2.78 -30.95 19.19
C THR A 50 3.28 -32.05 20.18
N PRO A 51 4.47 -32.66 19.99
CA PRO A 51 4.92 -33.73 20.89
C PRO A 51 5.21 -33.23 22.30
N TYR A 52 5.67 -32.00 22.46
CA TYR A 52 5.97 -31.41 23.76
C TYR A 52 4.68 -31.02 24.50
N LEU A 53 3.73 -30.38 23.81
CA LEU A 53 2.43 -30.01 24.37
C LEU A 53 1.66 -31.25 24.80
N TYR A 54 1.60 -32.27 23.94
CA TYR A 54 1.00 -33.55 24.29
C TYR A 54 1.62 -34.14 25.56
N LYS A 55 2.96 -34.17 25.65
CA LYS A 55 3.67 -34.68 26.81
C LYS A 55 3.35 -33.89 28.08
N CYS A 56 3.30 -32.55 28.02
CA CYS A 56 2.92 -31.70 29.15
C CYS A 56 1.51 -32.01 29.67
N VAL A 57 0.53 -32.09 28.75
CA VAL A 57 -0.87 -32.37 29.07
C VAL A 57 -1.02 -33.78 29.64
N ARG A 58 -0.41 -34.77 28.99
CA ARG A 58 -0.43 -36.17 29.41
C ARG A 58 0.15 -36.35 30.79
N ASP A 59 1.33 -35.79 31.06
CA ASP A 59 2.04 -35.98 32.32
C ASP A 59 1.30 -35.34 33.52
N ARG A 60 0.50 -34.28 33.26
CA ARG A 60 -0.39 -33.68 34.27
C ARG A 60 -1.59 -34.58 34.57
N LEU A 61 -2.30 -35.08 33.54
CA LEU A 61 -3.50 -35.90 33.68
C LEU A 61 -3.18 -37.32 34.18
N LYS A 62 -2.00 -37.85 33.90
CA LYS A 62 -1.56 -39.17 34.47
C LYS A 62 -1.28 -39.14 35.99
N LYS A 63 -1.01 -37.97 36.53
CA LYS A 63 -0.81 -37.79 37.99
C LYS A 63 -2.11 -37.73 38.78
N GLU A 64 -3.24 -37.69 38.10
CA GLU A 64 -4.56 -37.66 38.73
C GLU A 64 -5.05 -39.05 39.16
N ASN A 65 -6.03 -39.10 40.04
CA ASN A 65 -6.64 -40.34 40.49
C ASN A 65 -8.17 -40.28 40.25
N PRO A 66 -8.72 -41.11 39.36
CA PRO A 66 -8.04 -42.10 38.52
C PRO A 66 -7.24 -41.44 37.35
N PRO A 67 -6.13 -42.06 36.88
CA PRO A 67 -5.33 -41.55 35.81
C PRO A 67 -6.05 -41.71 34.46
N ARG A 68 -6.07 -40.64 33.62
CA ARG A 68 -6.62 -40.71 32.28
C ARG A 68 -5.73 -41.52 31.34
N GLN A 69 -6.32 -42.37 30.51
CA GLN A 69 -5.62 -43.12 29.48
C GLN A 69 -5.56 -42.32 28.20
N PHE A 70 -4.42 -42.34 27.47
CA PHE A 70 -4.21 -41.67 26.23
C PHE A 70 -3.89 -42.66 25.13
N LEU A 71 -4.51 -42.44 23.95
CA LEU A 71 -4.19 -43.13 22.73
C LEU A 71 -3.71 -42.14 21.69
N TYR A 72 -2.42 -42.20 21.34
CA TYR A 72 -1.78 -41.25 20.41
C TYR A 72 -1.73 -41.85 19.02
N LEU A 73 -2.50 -41.25 18.09
CA LEU A 73 -2.74 -41.75 16.73
C LEU A 73 -1.84 -41.05 15.72
N ASP A 74 -0.59 -41.43 15.62
CA ASP A 74 0.40 -40.89 14.69
C ASP A 74 0.82 -41.88 13.58
N GLY A 75 0.13 -43.00 13.48
CA GLY A 75 0.41 -44.05 12.48
C GLY A 75 1.47 -45.07 12.89
N ARG A 76 2.08 -44.91 14.06
CA ARG A 76 2.96 -45.96 14.60
C ARG A 76 2.18 -47.17 15.12
N PRO A 77 2.75 -48.40 15.08
CA PRO A 77 2.12 -49.58 15.63
C PRO A 77 1.73 -49.42 17.11
N ILE A 78 0.51 -49.84 17.48
CA ILE A 78 -0.02 -49.81 18.83
C ILE A 78 -0.13 -51.25 19.30
N ASN A 79 0.56 -51.61 20.41
CA ASN A 79 0.73 -52.99 20.86
C ASN A 79 -0.57 -53.72 21.17
N ASP A 80 -1.57 -53.00 21.68
CA ASP A 80 -2.84 -53.58 22.11
C ASP A 80 -3.95 -53.47 21.09
N MET A 81 -3.60 -53.20 19.81
CA MET A 81 -4.56 -53.06 18.70
C MET A 81 -4.21 -53.95 17.52
N PRO A 82 -5.22 -54.32 16.68
CA PRO A 82 -4.98 -54.99 15.41
C PRO A 82 -3.95 -54.23 14.57
N GLN A 83 -3.09 -54.95 13.89
CA GLN A 83 -2.06 -54.33 13.03
C GLN A 83 -2.65 -54.01 11.66
N PRO A 84 -2.35 -52.85 11.04
CA PRO A 84 -2.76 -52.49 9.71
C PRO A 84 -2.09 -53.40 8.66
N GLN A 85 -2.71 -53.50 7.49
CA GLN A 85 -2.14 -54.27 6.39
C GLN A 85 -0.79 -53.70 5.93
N PRO A 86 0.20 -54.54 5.64
CA PRO A 86 1.47 -54.08 5.09
C PRO A 86 1.29 -53.25 3.84
N GLY A 87 1.96 -52.10 3.77
CA GLY A 87 1.89 -51.20 2.62
C GLY A 87 0.83 -50.10 2.69
N MET A 88 0.07 -50.02 3.76
CA MET A 88 -0.85 -48.87 3.97
C MET A 88 -0.06 -47.58 4.17
N GLY A 89 -0.50 -46.50 3.51
CA GLY A 89 0.04 -45.16 3.72
C GLY A 89 -0.25 -44.60 5.12
N LEU A 90 0.48 -43.59 5.54
CA LEU A 90 0.37 -42.99 6.88
C LEU A 90 -1.07 -42.60 7.24
N VAL A 91 -1.77 -41.90 6.36
CA VAL A 91 -3.15 -41.41 6.57
C VAL A 91 -4.11 -42.59 6.74
N ALA A 92 -4.02 -43.57 5.86
CA ALA A 92 -4.85 -44.79 5.93
C ALA A 92 -4.57 -45.59 7.22
N THR A 93 -3.33 -45.64 7.68
CA THR A 93 -2.95 -46.26 8.95
C THR A 93 -3.55 -45.53 10.15
N ILE A 94 -3.51 -44.23 10.17
CA ILE A 94 -4.13 -43.41 11.23
C ILE A 94 -5.65 -43.63 11.25
N LEU A 95 -6.31 -43.66 10.09
CA LEU A 95 -7.72 -43.94 9.97
C LEU A 95 -8.09 -45.35 10.47
N PHE A 96 -7.29 -46.35 10.13
CA PHE A 96 -7.47 -47.69 10.63
C PHE A 96 -7.44 -47.71 12.17
N TYR A 97 -6.43 -47.11 12.79
CA TYR A 97 -6.35 -47.04 14.25
C TYR A 97 -7.47 -46.21 14.87
N LEU A 98 -7.93 -45.14 14.20
CA LEU A 98 -9.05 -44.34 14.69
C LEU A 98 -10.35 -45.18 14.69
N ARG A 99 -10.63 -45.97 13.66
CA ARG A 99 -11.77 -46.86 13.59
C ARG A 99 -11.73 -47.92 14.69
N GLU A 100 -10.58 -48.55 14.93
CA GLU A 100 -10.40 -49.53 15.99
C GLU A 100 -10.51 -48.89 17.38
N ALA A 101 -10.02 -47.70 17.55
CA ALA A 101 -10.14 -46.95 18.81
C ALA A 101 -11.60 -46.59 19.13
N VAL A 102 -12.37 -46.22 18.12
CA VAL A 102 -13.79 -45.89 18.27
C VAL A 102 -14.61 -47.15 18.54
N ARG A 103 -14.35 -48.30 17.87
CA ARG A 103 -15.02 -49.59 18.12
C ARG A 103 -14.74 -50.16 19.49
N GLY A 104 -13.50 -49.99 19.98
CA GLY A 104 -13.07 -50.41 21.33
C GLY A 104 -13.19 -49.30 22.36
N ALA A 105 -14.21 -48.46 22.26
CA ALA A 105 -14.35 -47.28 23.09
C ALA A 105 -14.39 -47.56 24.57
N VAL A 106 -13.47 -46.98 25.30
CA VAL A 106 -13.43 -46.95 26.78
C VAL A 106 -13.72 -45.50 27.19
N ALA A 107 -14.74 -45.29 27.99
CA ALA A 107 -15.26 -43.97 28.36
C ALA A 107 -14.23 -42.99 28.94
N ASP A 108 -13.18 -43.48 29.55
CA ASP A 108 -12.13 -42.63 30.17
C ASP A 108 -10.87 -42.44 29.31
N ARG A 109 -10.93 -42.81 28.01
CA ARG A 109 -9.79 -42.72 27.11
C ARG A 109 -9.84 -41.42 26.32
N ILE A 110 -8.72 -40.72 26.25
CA ILE A 110 -8.52 -39.52 25.43
C ILE A 110 -7.83 -39.94 24.11
N LEU A 111 -8.50 -39.71 22.96
CA LEU A 111 -7.92 -39.94 21.65
C LEU A 111 -7.14 -38.71 21.23
N VAL A 112 -5.86 -38.87 20.89
CA VAL A 112 -4.99 -37.78 20.48
C VAL A 112 -4.75 -37.86 18.99
N LEU A 113 -5.12 -36.80 18.29
CA LEU A 113 -5.04 -36.65 16.82
C LEU A 113 -3.97 -35.59 16.47
N PRO A 114 -2.67 -35.97 16.41
CA PRO A 114 -1.58 -35.00 16.22
C PRO A 114 -1.55 -34.40 14.80
N HIS A 115 -2.22 -35.06 13.84
CA HIS A 115 -2.26 -34.70 12.43
C HIS A 115 -3.70 -34.55 11.92
N LEU A 116 -4.58 -33.93 12.71
CA LEU A 116 -5.99 -33.77 12.34
C LEU A 116 -6.14 -32.97 11.03
N ASP A 117 -5.30 -31.99 10.80
CA ASP A 117 -5.23 -31.23 9.56
C ASP A 117 -4.91 -32.10 8.34
N LEU A 118 -3.94 -32.99 8.42
CA LEU A 118 -3.59 -33.90 7.31
C LEU A 118 -4.71 -34.89 6.98
N LEU A 119 -5.53 -35.24 7.98
CA LEU A 119 -6.66 -36.14 7.78
C LEU A 119 -7.86 -35.47 7.12
N THR A 120 -7.96 -34.14 7.18
CA THR A 120 -9.23 -33.45 6.88
C THR A 120 -9.14 -32.37 5.82
N THR A 121 -7.93 -31.96 5.42
CA THR A 121 -7.71 -30.80 4.53
C THR A 121 -7.25 -31.24 3.15
N SER A 122 -7.91 -30.71 2.10
CA SER A 122 -7.40 -30.71 0.72
C SER A 122 -7.65 -29.35 0.06
N VAL A 123 -6.87 -29.04 -0.96
CA VAL A 123 -7.13 -27.91 -1.85
C VAL A 123 -8.41 -28.19 -2.63
N GLY A 124 -9.48 -27.44 -2.34
CA GLY A 124 -10.74 -27.52 -3.06
C GLY A 124 -11.85 -28.40 -2.44
N GLY A 125 -11.68 -28.89 -1.20
CA GLY A 125 -12.77 -29.60 -0.51
C GLY A 125 -12.35 -30.59 0.56
N LEU A 126 -13.28 -31.44 0.97
CA LEU A 126 -13.02 -32.52 1.92
C LEU A 126 -12.30 -33.67 1.20
N THR A 127 -11.23 -34.16 1.81
CA THR A 127 -10.57 -35.40 1.37
C THR A 127 -11.49 -36.59 1.50
N SER A 128 -11.17 -37.73 0.84
CA SER A 128 -11.85 -39.00 1.07
C SER A 128 -11.79 -39.40 2.54
N GLU A 129 -10.66 -39.19 3.14
CA GLU A 129 -10.37 -39.48 4.54
C GLU A 129 -11.19 -38.59 5.49
N ALA A 130 -11.37 -37.31 5.18
CA ALA A 130 -12.22 -36.42 5.96
C ALA A 130 -13.68 -36.88 5.99
N ARG A 131 -14.19 -37.42 4.89
CA ARG A 131 -15.56 -37.98 4.79
C ARG A 131 -15.74 -39.17 5.72
N GLU A 132 -14.68 -39.89 6.04
CA GLU A 132 -14.71 -40.99 6.97
C GLU A 132 -14.48 -40.56 8.41
N VAL A 133 -13.58 -39.61 8.64
CA VAL A 133 -13.25 -39.07 9.99
C VAL A 133 -14.44 -38.35 10.60
N ILE A 134 -15.17 -37.54 9.81
CA ILE A 134 -16.31 -36.78 10.31
C ILE A 134 -17.37 -37.64 10.98
N PRO A 135 -17.94 -38.68 10.34
CA PRO A 135 -18.90 -39.57 10.98
C PRO A 135 -18.35 -40.26 12.21
N LEU A 136 -17.12 -40.77 12.15
CA LEU A 136 -16.49 -41.44 13.29
C LEU A 136 -16.43 -40.56 14.54
N LEU A 137 -16.13 -39.28 14.39
CA LEU A 137 -16.05 -38.34 15.49
C LEU A 137 -17.45 -37.89 15.98
N TYR A 138 -18.40 -37.65 15.05
CA TYR A 138 -19.75 -37.17 15.39
C TYR A 138 -20.66 -38.26 16.01
N GLU A 139 -20.53 -39.49 15.56
CA GLU A 139 -21.34 -40.61 16.06
C GLU A 139 -20.90 -41.10 17.45
N ASN A 140 -19.76 -40.60 17.94
CA ASN A 140 -19.22 -41.02 19.24
C ASN A 140 -18.96 -39.80 20.16
N PRO A 141 -20.02 -39.10 20.59
CA PRO A 141 -19.91 -37.85 21.36
C PRO A 141 -19.36 -38.08 22.80
N GLU A 142 -19.36 -39.30 23.28
CA GLU A 142 -18.83 -39.67 24.59
C GLU A 142 -17.31 -39.73 24.62
N LEU A 143 -16.66 -39.82 23.45
CA LEU A 143 -15.22 -39.85 23.34
C LEU A 143 -14.62 -38.46 23.48
N CYS A 144 -13.58 -38.36 24.30
CA CYS A 144 -12.83 -37.14 24.47
C CYS A 144 -11.67 -37.07 23.44
N PHE A 145 -11.58 -36.00 22.70
CA PHE A 145 -10.56 -35.80 21.65
C PHE A 145 -9.59 -34.67 22.04
N LEU A 146 -8.30 -34.88 21.75
CA LEU A 146 -7.28 -33.83 21.73
C LEU A 146 -6.75 -33.74 20.31
N GLY A 147 -7.21 -32.74 19.55
CA GLY A 147 -6.77 -32.50 18.19
C GLY A 147 -5.64 -31.48 18.13
N PHE A 148 -4.71 -31.68 17.19
CA PHE A 148 -3.67 -30.69 16.85
C PHE A 148 -3.80 -30.32 15.41
N LYS A 149 -3.68 -29.02 15.15
CA LYS A 149 -3.72 -28.40 13.82
C LYS A 149 -2.55 -27.46 13.68
N ASP A 150 -1.89 -27.47 12.52
CA ASP A 150 -0.93 -26.43 12.17
C ASP A 150 -1.66 -25.16 11.72
N PRO A 151 -1.22 -23.95 12.12
CA PRO A 151 -1.83 -22.69 11.71
C PRO A 151 -1.89 -22.49 10.18
N SER A 152 -0.99 -23.14 9.44
CA SER A 152 -0.91 -23.05 7.96
C SER A 152 -2.00 -23.85 7.24
N PHE A 153 -2.74 -24.71 7.94
CA PHE A 153 -3.77 -25.56 7.34
C PHE A 153 -5.16 -25.23 7.88
N PRO A 154 -6.13 -24.93 7.02
CA PRO A 154 -7.51 -24.75 7.43
C PRO A 154 -8.12 -26.08 7.87
N LEU A 155 -9.08 -26.06 8.79
CA LEU A 155 -9.94 -27.18 9.07
C LEU A 155 -11.35 -26.92 8.55
N PRO A 156 -12.06 -27.95 8.05
CA PRO A 156 -13.48 -27.83 7.75
C PRO A 156 -14.26 -27.40 9.01
N LYS A 157 -15.19 -26.45 8.87
CA LYS A 157 -15.99 -25.94 10.01
C LYS A 157 -16.71 -27.05 10.78
N VAL A 158 -17.13 -28.09 10.07
CA VAL A 158 -17.76 -29.28 10.67
C VAL A 158 -16.82 -29.94 11.68
N ILE A 159 -15.52 -30.07 11.36
CA ILE A 159 -14.52 -30.62 12.28
C ILE A 159 -14.24 -29.64 13.44
N GLU A 160 -14.08 -28.34 13.13
CA GLU A 160 -13.86 -27.35 14.17
C GLU A 160 -14.97 -27.29 15.22
N ASN A 161 -16.22 -27.51 14.80
CA ASN A 161 -17.38 -27.49 15.69
C ASN A 161 -17.43 -28.67 16.68
N LEU A 162 -16.67 -29.74 16.44
CA LEU A 162 -16.51 -30.84 17.39
C LEU A 162 -15.70 -30.45 18.63
N PHE A 163 -14.94 -29.38 18.54
CA PHE A 163 -14.06 -28.90 19.59
C PHE A 163 -14.62 -27.61 20.23
N PRO A 164 -15.36 -27.72 21.34
CA PRO A 164 -15.91 -26.57 22.05
C PRO A 164 -14.81 -25.70 22.66
N LYS A 165 -13.62 -26.27 22.88
CA LYS A 165 -12.47 -25.54 23.36
C LYS A 165 -11.36 -25.52 22.33
N ARG A 166 -10.87 -24.31 22.03
CA ARG A 166 -9.77 -24.07 21.08
C ARG A 166 -8.70 -23.22 21.74
N GLU A 167 -7.45 -23.62 21.60
CA GLU A 167 -6.28 -22.90 22.09
C GLU A 167 -5.34 -22.64 20.91
N SER A 168 -4.98 -21.37 20.69
CA SER A 168 -4.03 -20.98 19.63
C SER A 168 -2.72 -20.54 20.25
N LEU A 169 -1.61 -21.20 19.88
CA LEU A 169 -0.27 -20.97 20.38
C LEU A 169 0.61 -20.43 19.24
N LEU A 170 0.60 -19.11 19.06
CA LEU A 170 1.41 -18.41 18.07
C LEU A 170 2.51 -17.60 18.76
N GLY A 171 3.77 -17.97 18.53
CA GLY A 171 4.92 -17.32 19.13
C GLY A 171 5.04 -17.53 20.65
N VAL A 172 6.04 -16.92 21.25
CA VAL A 172 6.27 -16.93 22.70
C VAL A 172 5.67 -15.66 23.31
N PRO A 173 4.86 -15.77 24.40
CA PRO A 173 4.36 -14.60 25.11
C PRO A 173 5.51 -13.76 25.71
N ARG A 174 5.40 -12.43 25.59
CA ARG A 174 6.45 -11.48 26.01
C ARG A 174 6.83 -11.64 27.50
N ASP A 175 5.85 -11.86 28.35
CA ASP A 175 6.03 -12.01 29.78
C ASP A 175 6.74 -13.33 30.18
N ARG A 176 6.82 -14.29 29.24
CA ARG A 176 7.47 -15.59 29.44
C ARG A 176 8.88 -15.66 28.86
N LEU A 177 9.26 -14.70 28.03
CA LEU A 177 10.51 -14.71 27.28
C LEU A 177 11.74 -14.92 28.18
N ALA A 178 11.77 -14.28 29.34
CA ALA A 178 12.86 -14.40 30.32
C ALA A 178 13.12 -15.82 30.77
N GLN A 179 12.05 -16.62 30.85
CA GLN A 179 12.16 -18.03 31.34
C GLN A 179 12.69 -18.97 30.25
N LEU A 180 12.86 -18.46 29.02
CA LEU A 180 13.27 -19.21 27.83
C LEU A 180 14.72 -18.98 27.45
N VAL A 181 15.43 -18.08 28.13
CA VAL A 181 16.82 -17.71 27.85
C VAL A 181 17.70 -18.20 28.97
N THR A 182 18.79 -18.88 28.66
CA THR A 182 19.77 -19.31 29.67
C THR A 182 20.80 -18.21 29.96
N GLN A 183 21.47 -18.31 31.09
CA GLN A 183 22.58 -17.43 31.47
C GLN A 183 23.65 -17.35 30.40
N ARG A 184 24.04 -18.48 29.79
CA ARG A 184 25.02 -18.55 28.70
C ARG A 184 24.59 -17.77 27.49
N GLU A 185 23.34 -17.82 27.11
CA GLU A 185 22.80 -17.12 25.93
C GLU A 185 22.63 -15.63 26.21
N SER A 186 22.25 -15.26 27.44
CA SER A 186 22.11 -13.84 27.78
C SER A 186 23.43 -13.08 27.70
N ARG A 187 24.58 -13.74 27.95
CA ARG A 187 25.93 -13.17 27.79
C ARG A 187 26.22 -12.74 26.37
N LYS A 188 25.62 -13.41 25.37
CA LYS A 188 25.79 -13.08 23.95
C LYS A 188 24.91 -11.90 23.50
N LEU A 189 23.87 -11.58 24.26
CA LEU A 189 22.83 -10.60 23.92
C LEU A 189 22.91 -9.29 24.73
N GLY A 190 23.78 -9.20 25.71
CA GLY A 190 23.92 -8.04 26.58
C GLY A 190 25.37 -7.59 26.74
N ALA A 191 25.62 -6.29 26.65
CA ALA A 191 26.92 -5.69 27.01
C ALA A 191 27.16 -5.73 28.54
N ASP A 192 26.07 -5.70 29.31
CA ASP A 192 26.03 -5.76 30.76
C ASP A 192 25.53 -7.14 31.19
N LYS A 193 25.69 -7.51 32.47
CA LYS A 193 25.10 -8.73 33.03
C LYS A 193 23.55 -8.68 33.12
N ASN A 194 22.91 -8.03 32.14
CA ASN A 194 21.47 -7.81 32.08
C ASN A 194 20.94 -8.16 30.69
N LEU A 195 19.85 -8.95 30.65
CA LEU A 195 19.12 -9.22 29.43
C LEU A 195 18.07 -8.12 29.20
N LYS A 196 18.10 -7.47 28.05
CA LYS A 196 17.04 -6.55 27.60
C LYS A 196 15.93 -7.37 26.93
N ALA A 197 14.96 -7.81 27.73
CA ALA A 197 13.92 -8.75 27.30
C ALA A 197 13.09 -8.21 26.11
N TYR A 198 12.81 -6.92 26.06
CA TYR A 198 12.03 -6.33 24.97
C TYR A 198 12.81 -6.30 23.65
N GLN A 199 14.12 -6.03 23.69
CA GLN A 199 14.96 -6.05 22.48
C GLN A 199 15.03 -7.46 21.88
N LEU A 200 15.14 -8.49 22.75
CA LEU A 200 15.06 -9.88 22.30
C LEU A 200 13.67 -10.22 21.76
N TYR A 201 12.60 -9.83 22.46
CA TYR A 201 11.23 -10.03 21.99
C TYR A 201 11.02 -9.44 20.57
N LYS A 202 11.51 -8.23 20.34
CA LYS A 202 11.44 -7.58 19.04
C LYS A 202 12.11 -8.41 17.92
N SER A 203 13.10 -9.23 18.23
CA SER A 203 13.81 -10.06 17.25
C SER A 203 13.19 -11.44 17.04
N VAL A 204 12.39 -11.95 18.01
CA VAL A 204 11.90 -13.34 18.00
C VAL A 204 10.41 -13.48 18.36
N SER A 205 9.62 -12.41 18.34
CA SER A 205 8.24 -12.40 18.88
C SER A 205 7.28 -13.41 18.23
N GLY A 206 7.49 -13.74 16.95
CA GLY A 206 6.66 -14.71 16.23
C GLY A 206 7.12 -16.17 16.34
N VAL A 207 8.24 -16.42 16.99
CA VAL A 207 8.86 -17.75 17.03
C VAL A 207 8.30 -18.57 18.20
N ASN A 208 8.04 -19.86 17.98
CA ASN A 208 7.63 -20.78 19.03
C ASN A 208 8.79 -21.15 19.97
N ALA A 209 8.47 -21.67 21.15
CA ALA A 209 9.46 -21.97 22.19
C ALA A 209 10.54 -22.98 21.75
N VAL A 210 10.22 -23.99 20.95
CA VAL A 210 11.17 -25.00 20.46
C VAL A 210 12.12 -24.38 19.45
N ARG A 211 11.60 -23.66 18.45
CA ARG A 211 12.40 -22.98 17.46
C ARG A 211 13.28 -21.90 18.07
N MET A 212 12.74 -21.15 19.04
CA MET A 212 13.49 -20.16 19.80
C MET A 212 14.70 -20.79 20.51
N ARG A 213 14.53 -21.91 21.18
CA ARG A 213 15.65 -22.62 21.85
C ARG A 213 16.73 -23.03 20.87
N ARG A 214 16.34 -23.51 19.66
CA ARG A 214 17.30 -23.82 18.59
C ARG A 214 18.04 -22.58 18.13
N LEU A 215 17.33 -21.48 17.88
CA LEU A 215 17.94 -20.22 17.44
C LEU A 215 18.92 -19.68 18.48
N LEU A 216 18.56 -19.66 19.75
CA LEU A 216 19.43 -19.19 20.82
C LEU A 216 20.69 -20.07 20.97
N SER A 217 20.57 -21.38 20.77
CA SER A 217 21.71 -22.30 20.82
C SER A 217 22.73 -22.11 19.69
N THR A 218 22.34 -21.48 18.58
CA THR A 218 23.24 -21.18 17.44
C THR A 218 24.01 -19.87 17.60
N LEU A 219 23.70 -19.08 18.65
CA LEU A 219 24.40 -17.84 18.88
C LEU A 219 25.90 -18.09 19.14
N THR A 220 26.71 -17.49 18.28
CA THR A 220 28.18 -17.48 18.36
C THR A 220 28.66 -16.08 18.73
N GLY A 221 29.88 -15.94 19.20
CA GLY A 221 30.46 -14.62 19.52
C GLY A 221 31.01 -14.55 20.96
N GLU A 222 31.56 -13.40 21.29
CA GLU A 222 32.12 -13.11 22.62
C GLU A 222 31.01 -12.98 23.68
N ASP A 223 31.38 -13.23 24.93
CA ASP A 223 30.54 -12.91 26.08
C ASP A 223 30.62 -11.39 26.34
N TYR A 224 29.48 -10.78 26.60
CA TYR A 224 29.31 -9.35 26.87
C TYR A 224 29.86 -8.44 25.77
N PRO A 225 29.45 -8.62 24.50
CA PRO A 225 29.90 -7.83 23.37
C PRO A 225 29.57 -6.35 23.55
N LYS A 226 30.49 -5.45 23.16
CA LYS A 226 30.26 -3.99 23.17
C LYS A 226 29.12 -3.59 22.21
N ASP A 227 29.04 -4.26 21.07
CA ASP A 227 27.93 -4.12 20.13
C ASP A 227 27.12 -5.41 20.04
N THR A 228 25.86 -5.33 20.46
CA THR A 228 24.91 -6.46 20.45
C THR A 228 24.12 -6.58 19.15
N LYS A 229 24.19 -5.57 18.24
CA LYS A 229 23.45 -5.54 16.98
C LYS A 229 23.70 -6.78 16.10
N PRO A 230 24.93 -7.30 15.94
CA PRO A 230 25.16 -8.48 15.12
C PRO A 230 24.43 -9.72 15.62
N ALA A 231 24.39 -9.95 16.94
CA ALA A 231 23.68 -11.09 17.52
C ALA A 231 22.17 -11.01 17.28
N TYR A 232 21.57 -9.82 17.47
CA TYR A 232 20.16 -9.60 17.18
C TYR A 232 19.86 -9.69 15.67
N ALA A 233 20.74 -9.21 14.81
CA ALA A 233 20.62 -9.36 13.36
C ALA A 233 20.67 -10.84 12.94
N GLN A 234 21.59 -11.64 13.50
CA GLN A 234 21.65 -13.08 13.27
C GLN A 234 20.35 -13.78 13.66
N LEU A 235 19.83 -13.49 14.86
CA LEU A 235 18.54 -14.03 15.29
C LEU A 235 17.43 -13.63 14.33
N ARG A 236 17.37 -12.35 13.97
CA ARG A 236 16.35 -11.83 13.07
C ARG A 236 16.39 -12.50 11.69
N GLN A 237 17.56 -12.63 11.11
CA GLN A 237 17.73 -13.31 9.81
C GLN A 237 17.29 -14.77 9.87
N ALA A 238 17.60 -15.47 10.97
CA ALA A 238 17.22 -16.87 11.17
C ALA A 238 15.71 -17.07 11.47
N THR A 239 14.98 -16.01 11.82
CA THR A 239 13.50 -16.08 11.99
C THR A 239 12.74 -15.98 10.67
N LEU A 240 13.38 -15.48 9.61
CA LEU A 240 12.75 -15.31 8.30
C LEU A 240 12.58 -16.65 7.59
N SER A 241 11.40 -16.84 7.00
CA SER A 241 11.08 -18.01 6.18
C SER A 241 10.28 -17.60 4.94
N GLY A 242 10.58 -18.20 3.82
CA GLY A 242 9.80 -18.07 2.58
C GLY A 242 9.90 -16.69 1.91
N GLN A 243 8.76 -16.07 1.62
CA GLN A 243 8.65 -14.81 0.85
C GLN A 243 8.92 -13.53 1.66
N LEU A 244 9.19 -13.66 2.96
CA LEU A 244 9.45 -12.52 3.84
C LEU A 244 10.88 -12.01 3.64
N THR A 245 11.02 -10.72 3.39
CA THR A 245 12.32 -10.07 3.19
C THR A 245 12.54 -8.99 4.24
N LEU A 246 13.80 -8.79 4.62
CA LEU A 246 14.22 -7.57 5.32
C LEU A 246 14.57 -6.54 4.25
N PRO A 247 13.81 -5.47 4.10
CA PRO A 247 14.18 -4.41 3.18
C PRO A 247 15.41 -3.65 3.73
N ASP A 248 16.23 -3.16 2.80
CA ASP A 248 17.35 -2.28 3.10
C ASP A 248 17.14 -0.95 2.35
N ILE A 249 16.16 -0.19 2.81
CA ILE A 249 15.76 1.09 2.22
C ILE A 249 15.75 2.14 3.31
N ASP A 250 16.69 3.05 3.24
CA ASP A 250 16.79 4.16 4.19
C ASP A 250 15.83 5.30 3.80
N LEU A 251 15.02 5.75 4.77
CA LEU A 251 14.03 6.81 4.56
C LEU A 251 14.65 8.14 4.10
N THR A 252 15.89 8.42 4.52
CA THR A 252 16.58 9.67 4.22
C THR A 252 17.45 9.60 2.97
N LYS A 253 18.12 8.46 2.76
CA LYS A 253 19.09 8.28 1.68
C LYS A 253 18.47 7.77 0.39
N ASP A 254 17.45 6.90 0.48
CA ASP A 254 16.88 6.23 -0.69
C ASP A 254 15.61 6.90 -1.21
N ILE A 255 14.94 7.70 -0.38
CA ILE A 255 13.76 8.47 -0.76
C ILE A 255 14.15 9.94 -0.86
N GLY A 256 14.12 10.49 -2.08
CA GLY A 256 14.41 11.90 -2.33
C GLY A 256 13.24 12.80 -1.95
N GLY A 257 13.52 13.92 -1.26
CA GLY A 257 12.52 14.93 -0.91
C GLY A 257 11.45 14.46 0.07
N TYR A 258 10.22 14.91 -0.14
CA TYR A 258 9.04 14.58 0.66
C TYR A 258 9.19 14.90 2.16
N ALA A 259 9.83 16.02 2.50
CA ALA A 259 10.16 16.38 3.89
C ALA A 259 8.93 16.31 4.82
N LYS A 260 7.78 16.87 4.41
CA LYS A 260 6.54 16.86 5.20
C LYS A 260 5.99 15.44 5.42
N VAL A 261 6.06 14.58 4.40
CA VAL A 261 5.59 13.18 4.46
C VAL A 261 6.49 12.38 5.40
N LYS A 262 7.80 12.52 5.27
CA LYS A 262 8.79 11.90 6.15
C LYS A 262 8.64 12.34 7.60
N ASP A 263 8.50 13.64 7.84
CA ASP A 263 8.32 14.23 9.17
C ASP A 263 7.07 13.67 9.84
N ARG A 264 5.95 13.60 9.11
CA ARG A 264 4.71 13.04 9.62
C ARG A 264 4.85 11.55 9.95
N LEU A 265 5.46 10.76 9.05
CA LEU A 265 5.70 9.33 9.29
C LEU A 265 6.63 9.12 10.50
N SER A 266 7.67 9.94 10.62
CA SER A 266 8.61 9.86 11.75
C SER A 266 7.92 10.20 13.06
N LYS A 267 7.26 11.34 13.17
CA LYS A 267 6.66 11.82 14.42
C LYS A 267 5.49 10.94 14.89
N GLU A 268 4.61 10.53 13.98
CA GLU A 268 3.40 9.82 14.37
C GLU A 268 3.61 8.30 14.52
N ILE A 269 4.64 7.73 13.92
CA ILE A 269 4.89 6.27 13.93
C ILE A 269 6.27 5.94 14.50
N LEU A 270 7.36 6.39 13.86
CA LEU A 270 8.70 5.90 14.19
C LEU A 270 9.17 6.39 15.55
N ASP A 271 8.93 7.65 15.90
CA ASP A 271 9.32 8.22 17.20
C ASP A 271 8.49 7.62 18.34
N VAL A 272 7.20 7.36 18.10
CA VAL A 272 6.33 6.68 19.10
C VAL A 272 6.82 5.26 19.36
N LEU A 273 7.23 4.54 18.31
CA LEU A 273 7.83 3.21 18.45
C LEU A 273 9.21 3.27 19.11
N ALA A 274 10.03 4.28 18.82
CA ALA A 274 11.31 4.48 19.48
C ALA A 274 11.13 4.83 20.97
N MET A 275 10.11 5.62 21.34
CA MET A 275 9.74 5.86 22.75
C MET A 275 9.34 4.56 23.46
N LYS A 276 8.59 3.69 22.78
CA LYS A 276 8.28 2.37 23.30
C LYS A 276 9.55 1.55 23.57
N ASP A 277 10.51 1.58 22.64
CA ASP A 277 11.78 0.86 22.76
C ASP A 277 12.63 1.37 23.95
N ALA A 278 12.55 2.65 24.28
CA ALA A 278 13.27 3.29 25.36
C ALA A 278 12.59 3.14 26.74
N THR A 279 11.33 2.71 26.77
CA THR A 279 10.54 2.65 28.02
C THR A 279 10.93 1.43 28.86
N ALA A 280 11.24 1.67 30.14
CA ALA A 280 11.62 0.63 31.10
C ALA A 280 10.43 0.07 31.90
N ASP A 281 9.27 0.73 31.87
CA ASP A 281 8.08 0.39 32.62
C ASP A 281 7.00 -0.26 31.75
N GLU A 282 6.48 -1.40 32.20
CA GLU A 282 5.47 -2.19 31.47
C GLU A 282 4.12 -1.45 31.35
N ALA A 283 3.73 -0.64 32.35
CA ALA A 283 2.47 0.10 32.28
C ALA A 283 2.53 1.21 31.23
N SER A 284 3.64 1.94 31.20
CA SER A 284 3.91 2.97 30.18
C SER A 284 4.02 2.35 28.79
N MET A 285 4.65 1.18 28.65
CA MET A 285 4.72 0.44 27.40
C MET A 285 3.32 0.08 26.87
N LYS A 286 2.43 -0.46 27.73
CA LYS A 286 1.05 -0.80 27.32
C LYS A 286 0.24 0.42 26.90
N ARG A 287 0.49 1.60 27.52
CA ARG A 287 -0.14 2.86 27.09
C ARG A 287 0.32 3.26 25.69
N ILE A 288 1.63 3.23 25.44
CA ILE A 288 2.20 3.55 24.12
C ILE A 288 1.68 2.57 23.05
N GLU A 289 1.59 1.28 23.38
CA GLU A 289 1.04 0.26 22.46
C GLU A 289 -0.39 0.55 22.02
N GLY A 290 -1.19 1.16 22.88
CA GLY A 290 -2.55 1.60 22.56
C GLY A 290 -2.62 2.83 21.65
N LEU A 291 -1.51 3.55 21.44
CA LEU A 291 -1.45 4.74 20.60
C LEU A 291 -0.88 4.45 19.20
N ILE A 292 -0.25 3.29 19.00
CA ILE A 292 0.38 2.94 17.72
C ILE A 292 -0.68 2.38 16.77
N PRO A 293 -0.94 3.03 15.62
CA PRO A 293 -1.87 2.51 14.63
C PRO A 293 -1.33 1.20 14.04
N ARG A 294 -2.20 0.20 13.95
CA ARG A 294 -1.86 -1.11 13.37
C ARG A 294 -2.07 -1.15 11.87
N GLY A 295 -3.06 -0.41 11.40
CA GLY A 295 -3.38 -0.28 9.99
C GLY A 295 -3.15 1.13 9.49
N MET A 296 -2.54 1.22 8.30
CA MET A 296 -2.15 2.48 7.67
C MET A 296 -2.54 2.46 6.20
N ILE A 297 -3.02 3.57 5.68
CA ILE A 297 -3.24 3.78 4.24
C ILE A 297 -2.22 4.77 3.71
N PHE A 298 -1.43 4.36 2.74
CA PHE A 298 -0.56 5.24 1.96
C PHE A 298 -1.23 5.50 0.61
N TRP A 299 -1.67 6.73 0.39
CA TRP A 299 -2.47 7.06 -0.78
C TRP A 299 -1.92 8.24 -1.55
N GLY A 300 -2.29 8.33 -2.82
CA GLY A 300 -1.84 9.39 -3.72
C GLY A 300 -1.61 8.88 -5.14
N PRO A 301 -1.18 9.75 -6.05
CA PRO A 301 -1.04 9.41 -7.47
C PRO A 301 -0.12 8.20 -7.72
N PRO A 302 -0.27 7.51 -8.85
CA PRO A 302 0.58 6.37 -9.20
C PRO A 302 2.05 6.81 -9.37
N GLY A 303 2.98 5.91 -9.03
CA GLY A 303 4.42 6.13 -9.18
C GLY A 303 5.03 7.13 -8.19
N THR A 304 4.33 7.54 -7.12
CA THR A 304 4.85 8.45 -6.09
C THR A 304 5.67 7.74 -5.00
N GLY A 305 5.81 6.41 -5.07
CA GLY A 305 6.65 5.65 -4.16
C GLY A 305 5.95 5.13 -2.90
N LYS A 306 4.62 4.97 -2.91
CA LYS A 306 3.84 4.47 -1.76
C LYS A 306 4.40 3.18 -1.16
N THR A 307 4.64 2.18 -1.98
CA THR A 307 5.24 0.89 -1.57
C THR A 307 6.69 1.05 -1.09
N LEU A 308 7.43 2.02 -1.65
CA LEU A 308 8.80 2.34 -1.22
C LEU A 308 8.81 2.94 0.19
N PHE A 309 7.89 3.85 0.51
CA PHE A 309 7.72 4.40 1.86
C PHE A 309 7.37 3.31 2.88
N ALA A 310 6.50 2.35 2.53
CA ALA A 310 6.17 1.22 3.39
C ALA A 310 7.39 0.33 3.68
N LYS A 311 8.23 0.08 2.67
CA LYS A 311 9.48 -0.67 2.84
C LYS A 311 10.50 0.11 3.67
N ALA A 312 10.64 1.42 3.48
CA ALA A 312 11.52 2.26 4.29
C ALA A 312 11.10 2.31 5.77
N MET A 313 9.79 2.38 6.02
CA MET A 313 9.24 2.25 7.37
C MET A 313 9.63 0.90 7.99
N ALA A 314 9.54 -0.17 7.23
CA ALA A 314 9.93 -1.50 7.71
C ALA A 314 11.42 -1.60 8.04
N THR A 315 12.28 -1.02 7.21
CA THR A 315 13.73 -0.91 7.50
C THR A 315 13.97 -0.19 8.82
N ALA A 316 13.32 0.96 9.03
CA ALA A 316 13.45 1.75 10.26
C ALA A 316 12.99 0.97 11.51
N LEU A 317 12.02 0.07 11.37
CA LEU A 317 11.49 -0.77 12.44
C LEU A 317 12.24 -2.10 12.61
N GLY A 318 13.15 -2.46 11.72
CA GLY A 318 13.75 -3.80 11.65
C GLY A 318 12.72 -4.90 11.40
N ALA A 319 11.61 -4.53 10.73
CA ALA A 319 10.50 -5.43 10.45
C ALA A 319 10.67 -6.17 9.12
N ALA A 320 10.22 -7.42 9.06
CA ALA A 320 10.10 -8.14 7.80
C ALA A 320 8.93 -7.59 6.98
N VAL A 321 9.05 -7.62 5.66
CA VAL A 321 7.99 -7.17 4.76
C VAL A 321 7.52 -8.31 3.88
N THR A 322 6.21 -8.42 3.75
CA THR A 322 5.57 -9.13 2.66
C THR A 322 4.72 -8.13 1.87
N VAL A 323 4.91 -8.10 0.56
CA VAL A 323 4.08 -7.30 -0.35
C VAL A 323 3.13 -8.25 -1.04
N VAL A 324 1.84 -7.95 -0.97
CA VAL A 324 0.77 -8.78 -1.50
C VAL A 324 -0.06 -7.93 -2.45
N SER A 325 -0.20 -8.37 -3.68
CA SER A 325 -1.06 -7.70 -4.68
C SER A 325 -2.44 -8.36 -4.74
N GLY A 326 -3.46 -7.59 -5.18
CA GLY A 326 -4.83 -8.11 -5.32
C GLY A 326 -4.93 -9.39 -6.17
N PRO A 327 -4.28 -9.49 -7.34
CA PRO A 327 -4.26 -10.71 -8.15
C PRO A 327 -3.69 -11.95 -7.45
N GLU A 328 -2.70 -11.78 -6.56
CA GLU A 328 -2.11 -12.91 -5.81
C GLU A 328 -3.07 -13.51 -4.78
N LEU A 329 -4.02 -12.71 -4.28
CA LEU A 329 -5.04 -13.17 -3.34
C LEU A 329 -6.23 -13.80 -4.05
N LYS A 330 -6.55 -13.39 -5.28
CA LYS A 330 -7.72 -13.87 -6.02
C LYS A 330 -7.50 -15.28 -6.54
N SER A 331 -8.37 -16.19 -6.15
CA SER A 331 -8.46 -17.53 -6.69
C SER A 331 -9.78 -17.76 -7.44
N LYS A 332 -9.80 -18.70 -8.35
CA LYS A 332 -11.03 -19.13 -9.05
C LYS A 332 -11.97 -19.95 -8.15
N TRP A 333 -11.49 -20.43 -7.01
CA TRP A 333 -12.24 -21.29 -6.10
C TRP A 333 -12.77 -20.50 -4.91
N VAL A 334 -14.04 -20.72 -4.57
CA VAL A 334 -14.69 -20.08 -3.41
C VAL A 334 -14.01 -20.50 -2.10
N GLY A 335 -13.65 -19.54 -1.26
CA GLY A 335 -13.00 -19.77 0.04
C GLY A 335 -11.46 -19.83 0.00
N GLU A 336 -10.82 -20.03 -1.15
CA GLU A 336 -9.36 -20.10 -1.26
C GLU A 336 -8.73 -18.72 -1.11
N SER A 337 -9.38 -17.67 -1.61
CA SER A 337 -8.92 -16.28 -1.47
C SER A 337 -8.89 -15.81 0.00
N GLU A 338 -9.88 -16.22 0.79
CA GLU A 338 -9.96 -15.94 2.23
C GLU A 338 -8.85 -16.68 2.99
N GLU A 339 -8.59 -17.91 2.60
CA GLU A 339 -7.54 -18.72 3.20
C GLU A 339 -6.15 -18.19 2.85
N ASN A 340 -5.93 -17.75 1.61
CA ASN A 340 -4.68 -17.11 1.21
C ASN A 340 -4.42 -15.85 2.05
N LEU A 341 -5.45 -15.04 2.28
CA LEU A 341 -5.36 -13.87 3.14
C LEU A 341 -5.00 -14.26 4.59
N ARG A 342 -5.67 -15.26 5.15
CA ARG A 342 -5.36 -15.76 6.51
C ARG A 342 -3.92 -16.25 6.63
N GLN A 343 -3.42 -16.94 5.61
CA GLN A 343 -2.03 -17.42 5.58
C GLN A 343 -1.01 -16.28 5.56
N VAL A 344 -1.30 -15.17 4.84
CA VAL A 344 -0.45 -13.96 4.85
C VAL A 344 -0.33 -13.43 6.28
N PHE A 345 -1.44 -13.29 7.00
CA PHE A 345 -1.42 -12.83 8.40
C PHE A 345 -0.71 -13.81 9.33
N THR A 346 -0.94 -15.10 9.16
CA THR A 346 -0.27 -16.15 9.97
C THR A 346 1.24 -16.10 9.79
N ARG A 347 1.73 -16.01 8.55
CA ARG A 347 3.17 -15.88 8.25
C ARG A 347 3.76 -14.60 8.84
N ALA A 348 3.04 -13.48 8.74
CA ALA A 348 3.48 -12.22 9.32
C ALA A 348 3.59 -12.30 10.85
N ARG A 349 2.63 -12.94 11.52
CA ARG A 349 2.68 -13.19 12.97
C ARG A 349 3.88 -14.07 13.35
N GLN A 350 4.17 -15.11 12.60
CA GLN A 350 5.32 -16.01 12.84
C GLN A 350 6.67 -15.31 12.64
N ALA A 351 6.72 -14.31 11.77
CA ALA A 351 7.94 -13.53 11.46
C ALA A 351 7.96 -12.14 12.12
N ALA A 352 7.07 -11.87 13.06
CA ALA A 352 7.01 -10.56 13.72
C ALA A 352 8.37 -10.15 14.35
N PRO A 353 8.76 -8.85 14.32
CA PRO A 353 7.99 -7.73 13.76
C PRO A 353 7.87 -7.79 12.24
N ALA A 354 6.67 -7.59 11.73
CA ALA A 354 6.39 -7.72 10.30
C ALA A 354 5.43 -6.63 9.81
N ILE A 355 5.58 -6.26 8.55
CA ILE A 355 4.66 -5.38 7.84
C ILE A 355 4.07 -6.13 6.67
N ILE A 356 2.75 -6.19 6.61
CA ILE A 356 2.02 -6.66 5.43
C ILE A 356 1.69 -5.43 4.60
N VAL A 357 2.14 -5.40 3.36
CA VAL A 357 1.81 -4.33 2.40
C VAL A 357 0.82 -4.89 1.39
N PHE A 358 -0.43 -4.45 1.45
CA PHE A 358 -1.42 -4.70 0.41
C PHE A 358 -1.28 -3.62 -0.66
N ASP A 359 -0.65 -3.99 -1.77
CA ASP A 359 -0.46 -3.07 -2.89
C ASP A 359 -1.72 -3.04 -3.75
N GLU A 360 -2.13 -1.84 -4.19
CA GLU A 360 -3.39 -1.62 -4.90
C GLU A 360 -4.60 -2.20 -4.13
N LEU A 361 -4.77 -1.79 -2.87
CA LEU A 361 -5.85 -2.26 -2.00
C LEU A 361 -7.24 -2.08 -2.63
N ASP A 362 -7.41 -1.03 -3.43
CA ASP A 362 -8.61 -0.74 -4.21
C ASP A 362 -8.93 -1.82 -5.25
N SER A 363 -8.00 -2.69 -5.63
CA SER A 363 -8.26 -3.80 -6.56
C SER A 363 -9.22 -4.86 -6.01
N PHE A 364 -9.40 -4.96 -4.70
CA PHE A 364 -10.31 -5.94 -4.07
C PHE A 364 -11.13 -5.39 -2.89
N ALA A 365 -10.87 -4.16 -2.45
CA ALA A 365 -11.45 -3.59 -1.25
C ALA A 365 -12.30 -2.33 -1.53
N THR A 366 -12.98 -2.30 -2.67
CA THR A 366 -13.85 -1.19 -3.11
C THR A 366 -15.17 -1.11 -2.34
N ALA A 367 -15.74 0.10 -2.27
CA ALA A 367 -17.02 0.38 -1.63
C ALA A 367 -18.18 -0.39 -2.28
N ARG A 368 -19.15 -0.78 -1.47
CA ARG A 368 -20.33 -1.53 -1.90
C ARG A 368 -21.20 -0.66 -2.82
N GLY A 369 -21.47 -1.15 -4.02
CA GLY A 369 -22.40 -0.50 -4.98
C GLY A 369 -21.75 0.18 -6.18
N THR A 370 -20.44 0.29 -6.25
CA THR A 370 -19.73 0.96 -7.36
C THR A 370 -19.51 0.03 -8.56
N TYR A 371 -19.50 -1.28 -8.33
CA TYR A 371 -19.43 -2.32 -9.38
C TYR A 371 -20.29 -3.52 -8.98
N GLN A 372 -20.84 -4.26 -9.93
CA GLN A 372 -21.38 -5.62 -9.70
C GLN A 372 -20.22 -6.58 -9.40
N GLY A 373 -19.54 -6.35 -8.24
CA GLY A 373 -18.46 -7.19 -7.78
C GLY A 373 -18.93 -8.59 -7.48
N SER A 374 -18.13 -9.60 -7.84
CA SER A 374 -18.38 -10.98 -7.47
C SER A 374 -18.43 -11.09 -5.94
N GLY A 375 -19.28 -11.93 -5.38
CA GLY A 375 -19.40 -12.14 -3.92
C GLY A 375 -18.08 -12.48 -3.21
N VAL A 376 -17.05 -12.85 -3.95
CA VAL A 376 -15.67 -13.13 -3.50
C VAL A 376 -14.98 -11.88 -2.94
N GLU A 377 -15.17 -10.70 -3.53
CA GLU A 377 -14.52 -9.46 -3.07
C GLU A 377 -15.06 -9.04 -1.70
N HIS A 378 -16.38 -9.12 -1.50
CA HIS A 378 -16.98 -8.83 -0.19
C HIS A 378 -16.52 -9.80 0.91
N SER A 379 -16.29 -11.05 0.55
CA SER A 379 -15.80 -12.07 1.46
C SER A 379 -14.36 -11.79 1.89
N MET A 380 -13.50 -11.39 0.95
CA MET A 380 -12.11 -10.99 1.23
C MET A 380 -12.03 -9.76 2.14
N VAL A 381 -12.86 -8.73 1.90
CA VAL A 381 -12.95 -7.55 2.78
C VAL A 381 -13.35 -7.96 4.20
N ASN A 382 -14.37 -8.79 4.33
CA ASN A 382 -14.81 -9.28 5.65
C ASN A 382 -13.72 -10.11 6.35
N GLN A 383 -12.97 -10.93 5.62
CA GLN A 383 -11.84 -11.67 6.18
C GLN A 383 -10.72 -10.73 6.61
N LEU A 384 -10.38 -9.70 5.80
CA LEU A 384 -9.40 -8.69 6.15
C LEU A 384 -9.79 -7.95 7.45
N LEU A 385 -11.05 -7.55 7.56
CA LEU A 385 -11.59 -6.92 8.77
C LEU A 385 -11.46 -7.86 9.98
N THR A 386 -11.77 -9.13 9.82
CA THR A 386 -11.67 -10.15 10.88
C THR A 386 -10.22 -10.32 11.35
N GLU A 387 -9.26 -10.37 10.43
CA GLU A 387 -7.84 -10.49 10.77
C GLU A 387 -7.31 -9.23 11.48
N MET A 388 -7.75 -8.04 11.05
CA MET A 388 -7.36 -6.78 11.68
C MET A 388 -7.98 -6.61 13.08
N ASP A 389 -9.26 -6.95 13.23
CA ASP A 389 -9.94 -6.92 14.53
C ASP A 389 -9.37 -7.98 15.51
N GLY A 390 -8.74 -9.03 14.98
CA GLY A 390 -8.11 -10.11 15.73
C GLY A 390 -6.69 -9.81 16.26
N PHE A 391 -6.12 -8.63 15.97
CA PHE A 391 -4.79 -8.28 16.48
C PHE A 391 -4.74 -8.18 17.99
N ARG A 392 -3.76 -8.86 18.59
CA ARG A 392 -3.44 -8.68 20.01
C ARG A 392 -2.63 -7.40 20.19
N LYS A 393 -2.84 -6.71 21.32
CA LYS A 393 -2.17 -5.42 21.59
C LYS A 393 -0.64 -5.51 21.65
N ASP A 394 -0.09 -6.65 21.97
CA ASP A 394 1.35 -6.91 22.06
C ASP A 394 1.97 -7.44 20.77
N GLU A 395 1.18 -7.79 19.76
CA GLU A 395 1.70 -8.23 18.46
C GLU A 395 2.45 -7.10 17.74
N LEU A 396 3.57 -7.44 17.10
CA LEU A 396 4.39 -6.53 16.31
C LEU A 396 4.12 -6.74 14.80
N VAL A 397 2.85 -6.77 14.43
CA VAL A 397 2.41 -6.86 13.03
C VAL A 397 1.67 -5.58 12.66
N PHE A 398 2.06 -5.01 11.53
CA PHE A 398 1.47 -3.80 10.95
C PHE A 398 0.92 -4.11 9.57
N VAL A 399 -0.13 -3.41 9.18
CA VAL A 399 -0.74 -3.53 7.85
C VAL A 399 -0.69 -2.19 7.16
N VAL A 400 -0.14 -2.15 5.97
CA VAL A 400 -0.11 -0.95 5.12
C VAL A 400 -0.88 -1.25 3.84
N GLY A 401 -1.96 -0.53 3.60
CA GLY A 401 -2.65 -0.54 2.31
C GLY A 401 -2.12 0.59 1.44
N THR A 402 -1.79 0.32 0.17
CA THR A 402 -1.53 1.38 -0.79
C THR A 402 -2.72 1.52 -1.74
N THR A 403 -3.09 2.73 -2.10
CA THR A 403 -4.16 3.00 -3.07
C THR A 403 -3.91 4.31 -3.82
N ASN A 404 -4.45 4.42 -5.01
CA ASN A 404 -4.46 5.69 -5.73
C ASN A 404 -5.66 6.56 -5.30
N PHE A 405 -6.75 5.96 -4.86
CA PHE A 405 -8.01 6.62 -4.52
C PHE A 405 -8.56 6.11 -3.19
N VAL A 406 -8.36 6.86 -2.11
CA VAL A 406 -8.84 6.46 -0.76
C VAL A 406 -10.37 6.43 -0.69
N GLU A 407 -11.04 7.28 -1.47
CA GLU A 407 -12.50 7.38 -1.52
C GLU A 407 -13.16 6.15 -2.14
N SER A 408 -12.41 5.35 -2.90
CA SER A 408 -12.92 4.12 -3.51
C SER A 408 -13.00 2.93 -2.54
N LEU A 409 -12.33 3.03 -1.39
CA LEU A 409 -12.25 1.94 -0.41
C LEU A 409 -13.56 1.79 0.39
N ASP A 410 -13.84 0.55 0.83
CA ASP A 410 -14.98 0.30 1.74
C ASP A 410 -14.80 1.12 3.04
N PRO A 411 -15.77 1.98 3.40
CA PRO A 411 -15.69 2.81 4.60
C PRO A 411 -15.46 2.02 5.90
N ALA A 412 -15.83 0.74 5.93
CA ALA A 412 -15.58 -0.12 7.09
C ALA A 412 -14.09 -0.34 7.36
N LEU A 413 -13.25 -0.29 6.33
CA LEU A 413 -11.80 -0.41 6.47
C LEU A 413 -11.17 0.84 7.12
N LEU A 414 -11.75 2.01 6.88
CA LEU A 414 -11.22 3.30 7.32
C LEU A 414 -11.62 3.68 8.75
N ARG A 415 -12.33 2.78 9.47
CA ARG A 415 -12.75 3.03 10.85
C ARG A 415 -11.58 2.95 11.83
N PRO A 416 -11.62 3.71 12.95
CA PRO A 416 -10.63 3.60 14.02
C PRO A 416 -10.43 2.16 14.48
N GLY A 417 -9.18 1.79 14.80
CA GLY A 417 -8.78 0.43 15.15
C GLY A 417 -8.44 -0.46 13.94
N ARG A 418 -8.67 0.01 12.71
CA ARG A 418 -8.33 -0.66 11.45
C ARG A 418 -7.30 0.15 10.70
N PHE A 419 -7.61 0.66 9.50
CA PHE A 419 -6.74 1.59 8.79
C PHE A 419 -6.98 3.02 9.29
N GLU A 420 -6.49 3.37 10.45
CA GLU A 420 -6.75 4.66 11.11
C GLU A 420 -5.74 5.75 10.76
N PHE A 421 -4.55 5.38 10.29
CA PHE A 421 -3.52 6.34 9.89
C PHE A 421 -3.48 6.47 8.36
N HIS A 422 -3.71 7.69 7.85
CA HIS A 422 -3.72 7.97 6.42
C HIS A 422 -2.58 8.90 6.05
N LEU A 423 -1.66 8.44 5.22
CA LEU A 423 -0.51 9.19 4.73
C LEU A 423 -0.70 9.52 3.25
N HIS A 424 -0.89 10.80 2.95
CA HIS A 424 -0.95 11.29 1.58
C HIS A 424 0.47 11.49 1.02
N ILE A 425 0.77 10.89 -0.12
CA ILE A 425 2.03 11.01 -0.84
C ILE A 425 1.72 11.67 -2.19
N PRO A 426 1.84 13.01 -2.29
CA PRO A 426 1.48 13.77 -3.51
C PRO A 426 2.50 13.59 -4.62
N TYR A 427 2.23 14.18 -5.79
CA TYR A 427 3.28 14.37 -6.79
C TYR A 427 4.45 15.18 -6.21
N PRO A 428 5.70 14.86 -6.60
CA PRO A 428 6.88 15.56 -6.10
C PRO A 428 6.90 17.04 -6.53
N ASN A 429 7.12 17.94 -5.58
CA ASN A 429 7.33 19.35 -5.83
C ASN A 429 8.74 19.62 -6.41
N ASN A 430 9.13 20.88 -6.64
CA ASN A 430 10.44 21.23 -7.21
C ASN A 430 11.61 20.71 -6.38
N GLU A 431 11.54 20.85 -5.04
CA GLU A 431 12.58 20.39 -4.12
C GLU A 431 12.65 18.87 -4.08
N ASP A 432 11.48 18.22 -4.09
CA ASP A 432 11.37 16.76 -4.11
C ASP A 432 11.95 16.20 -5.41
N ARG A 433 11.63 16.80 -6.58
CA ARG A 433 12.18 16.37 -7.87
C ARG A 433 13.70 16.53 -7.92
N LYS A 434 14.22 17.66 -7.43
CA LYS A 434 15.65 17.87 -7.34
C LYS A 434 16.33 16.80 -6.49
N ALA A 435 15.78 16.50 -5.32
CA ALA A 435 16.31 15.47 -4.43
C ALA A 435 16.25 14.06 -5.06
N ILE A 436 15.14 13.73 -5.71
CA ILE A 436 14.98 12.43 -6.40
C ILE A 436 16.01 12.28 -7.52
N ILE A 437 16.11 13.28 -8.41
CA ILE A 437 17.08 13.25 -9.52
C ILE A 437 18.51 13.16 -8.99
N SER A 438 18.85 13.90 -7.92
CA SER A 438 20.19 13.85 -7.33
C SER A 438 20.56 12.49 -6.75
N ILE A 439 19.62 11.78 -6.12
CA ILE A 439 19.83 10.40 -5.66
C ILE A 439 20.12 9.45 -6.84
N TYR A 440 19.38 9.59 -7.93
CA TYR A 440 19.61 8.75 -9.12
C TYR A 440 20.84 9.18 -9.90
N ASP A 441 21.19 10.46 -9.89
CA ASP A 441 22.47 10.96 -10.43
C ASP A 441 23.66 10.27 -9.75
N GLU A 442 23.67 10.24 -8.42
CA GLU A 442 24.70 9.56 -7.63
C GLU A 442 24.68 8.02 -7.87
N LYS A 443 23.51 7.38 -7.75
CA LYS A 443 23.38 5.92 -7.90
C LYS A 443 23.73 5.42 -9.30
N LEU A 444 23.47 6.19 -10.34
CA LEU A 444 23.71 5.82 -11.74
C LEU A 444 24.97 6.44 -12.34
N GLY A 445 25.65 7.31 -11.60
CA GLY A 445 26.87 7.98 -12.03
C GLY A 445 26.68 8.87 -13.26
N LEU A 446 25.56 9.63 -13.33
CA LEU A 446 25.23 10.45 -14.50
C LEU A 446 26.13 11.65 -14.62
N GLN A 447 26.58 12.21 -13.49
CA GLN A 447 27.37 13.44 -13.42
C GLN A 447 26.66 14.62 -14.13
N LEU A 448 25.40 14.88 -13.72
CA LEU A 448 24.64 16.02 -14.26
C LEU A 448 25.34 17.33 -13.94
N SER A 449 25.49 18.20 -14.94
CA SER A 449 25.91 19.57 -14.66
C SER A 449 24.84 20.31 -13.82
N PRO A 450 25.21 21.29 -12.97
CA PRO A 450 24.23 22.03 -12.18
C PRO A 450 23.11 22.64 -13.02
N ARG A 451 23.44 23.10 -14.22
CA ARG A 451 22.48 23.65 -15.20
C ARG A 451 21.53 22.55 -15.73
N ALA A 452 22.06 21.37 -16.04
CA ALA A 452 21.26 20.24 -16.50
C ALA A 452 20.31 19.76 -15.41
N LEU A 453 20.74 19.71 -14.15
CA LEU A 453 19.90 19.35 -13.01
C LEU A 453 18.75 20.36 -12.84
N GLU A 454 19.03 21.65 -12.80
CA GLU A 454 18.01 22.70 -12.68
C GLU A 454 17.04 22.66 -13.86
N TYR A 455 17.55 22.45 -15.07
CA TYR A 455 16.75 22.28 -16.26
C TYR A 455 15.83 21.05 -16.18
N ALA A 456 16.35 19.89 -15.76
CA ALA A 456 15.58 18.68 -15.57
C ALA A 456 14.43 18.87 -14.55
N VAL A 457 14.72 19.55 -13.42
CA VAL A 457 13.72 19.89 -12.41
C VAL A 457 12.63 20.81 -12.97
N LYS A 458 13.01 21.84 -13.72
CA LYS A 458 12.06 22.77 -14.35
C LYS A 458 11.24 22.06 -15.44
N ARG A 459 11.88 21.23 -16.26
CA ARG A 459 11.26 20.54 -17.40
C ARG A 459 10.27 19.46 -16.95
N THR A 460 10.50 18.83 -15.80
CA THR A 460 9.62 17.81 -15.20
C THR A 460 8.58 18.40 -14.23
N SER A 461 8.43 19.72 -14.16
CA SER A 461 7.36 20.37 -13.37
C SER A 461 5.98 20.18 -14.01
N ASP A 462 5.94 19.80 -15.27
CA ASP A 462 4.78 19.65 -16.12
C ASP A 462 4.13 18.27 -16.08
N PHE A 463 3.07 18.15 -16.90
CA PHE A 463 2.53 16.85 -17.27
C PHE A 463 3.55 16.09 -18.13
N VAL A 464 3.53 14.78 -18.02
CA VAL A 464 4.29 13.90 -18.89
C VAL A 464 3.76 14.06 -20.31
N GLU A 465 4.65 14.30 -21.27
CA GLU A 465 4.26 14.46 -22.66
C GLU A 465 3.42 13.26 -23.14
N GLY A 466 2.25 13.52 -23.70
CA GLY A 466 1.31 12.50 -24.14
C GLY A 466 0.47 11.82 -23.04
N GLN A 467 0.57 12.26 -21.80
CA GLN A 467 -0.18 11.69 -20.69
C GLN A 467 -0.83 12.80 -19.87
N ASN A 468 -2.06 12.58 -19.42
CA ASN A 468 -2.74 13.50 -18.51
C ASN A 468 -2.30 13.29 -17.04
N THR A 469 -1.01 12.98 -16.83
CA THR A 469 -0.40 12.74 -15.52
C THR A 469 0.85 13.59 -15.32
N ARG A 470 1.08 14.07 -14.10
CA ARG A 470 2.32 14.81 -13.75
C ARG A 470 3.49 13.85 -13.59
N TYR A 471 4.72 14.37 -13.70
CA TYR A 471 5.91 13.57 -13.42
C TYR A 471 5.92 13.06 -11.98
N SER A 472 5.88 11.74 -11.85
CA SER A 472 6.00 11.03 -10.58
C SER A 472 7.45 10.60 -10.33
N GLY A 473 7.73 10.04 -9.14
CA GLY A 473 9.04 9.48 -8.81
C GLY A 473 9.53 8.43 -9.82
N ASP A 474 8.62 7.58 -10.31
CA ASP A 474 8.94 6.55 -11.31
C ASP A 474 9.31 7.16 -12.67
N HIS A 475 8.63 8.23 -13.09
CA HIS A 475 8.98 8.96 -14.31
C HIS A 475 10.38 9.59 -14.21
N LEU A 476 10.72 10.18 -13.05
CA LEU A 476 12.05 10.75 -12.81
C LEU A 476 13.13 9.67 -12.79
N GLN A 477 12.87 8.53 -12.16
CA GLN A 477 13.77 7.40 -12.19
C GLN A 477 13.99 6.88 -13.62
N ALA A 478 12.93 6.78 -14.40
CA ALA A 478 13.00 6.30 -15.75
C ALA A 478 13.75 7.30 -16.67
N LEU A 479 13.59 8.61 -16.46
CA LEU A 479 14.40 9.65 -17.11
C LEU A 479 15.90 9.45 -16.80
N CYS A 480 16.25 9.30 -15.53
CA CYS A 480 17.63 9.06 -15.11
C CYS A 480 18.20 7.77 -15.72
N ARG A 481 17.40 6.69 -15.75
CA ARG A 481 17.80 5.43 -16.43
C ARG A 481 17.98 5.61 -17.93
N ALA A 482 17.18 6.43 -18.61
CA ALA A 482 17.35 6.74 -20.03
C ALA A 482 18.66 7.46 -20.28
N MET A 483 18.98 8.47 -19.48
CA MET A 483 20.28 9.17 -19.53
C MET A 483 21.46 8.22 -19.25
N ALA A 484 21.35 7.34 -18.26
CA ALA A 484 22.38 6.34 -17.97
C ALA A 484 22.64 5.41 -19.16
N ARG A 485 21.58 4.94 -19.82
CA ARG A 485 21.71 4.11 -21.04
C ARG A 485 22.37 4.88 -22.19
N MET A 486 22.06 6.16 -22.37
CA MET A 486 22.73 7.02 -23.36
C MET A 486 24.21 7.15 -23.04
N ARG A 487 24.57 7.48 -21.78
CA ARG A 487 25.94 7.63 -21.33
C ARG A 487 26.77 6.36 -21.61
N LEU A 488 26.23 5.18 -21.29
CA LEU A 488 26.87 3.90 -21.55
C LEU A 488 27.06 3.60 -23.03
N ARG A 489 26.02 3.86 -23.84
CA ARG A 489 26.06 3.61 -25.29
C ARG A 489 27.08 4.52 -25.99
N GLU A 490 27.14 5.79 -25.58
CA GLU A 490 28.07 6.78 -26.15
C GLU A 490 29.46 6.73 -25.53
N LYS A 491 29.70 5.85 -24.54
CA LYS A 491 30.96 5.74 -23.77
C LYS A 491 31.44 7.08 -23.23
N ARG A 492 30.53 7.93 -22.81
CA ARG A 492 30.79 9.30 -22.42
C ARG A 492 31.42 9.39 -21.04
N THR A 493 32.51 10.15 -20.90
CA THR A 493 33.21 10.35 -19.62
C THR A 493 32.92 11.72 -19.01
N GLY A 494 32.44 12.70 -19.78
CA GLY A 494 32.12 14.06 -19.33
C GLY A 494 30.74 14.17 -18.66
N PRO A 495 30.39 15.33 -18.09
CA PRO A 495 29.09 15.58 -17.50
C PRO A 495 27.97 15.51 -18.55
N MET A 496 26.75 15.21 -18.05
CA MET A 496 25.53 15.25 -18.85
C MET A 496 25.01 16.70 -18.85
N GLU A 497 24.64 17.22 -20.02
CA GLU A 497 24.21 18.58 -20.25
C GLU A 497 22.70 18.66 -20.56
N ILE A 498 22.19 19.89 -20.72
CA ILE A 498 20.76 20.15 -21.00
C ILE A 498 20.25 19.36 -22.23
N GLU A 499 21.08 19.28 -23.27
CA GLU A 499 20.73 18.55 -24.51
C GLU A 499 20.53 17.07 -24.28
N ASP A 500 21.23 16.48 -23.32
CA ASP A 500 21.09 15.06 -22.98
C ASP A 500 19.78 14.80 -22.24
N VAL A 501 19.38 15.74 -21.38
CA VAL A 501 18.08 15.69 -20.71
C VAL A 501 16.94 15.74 -21.73
N GLU A 502 17.01 16.66 -22.69
CA GLU A 502 16.00 16.77 -23.76
C GLU A 502 15.96 15.53 -24.66
N LYS A 503 17.11 14.98 -25.03
CA LYS A 503 17.16 13.72 -25.78
C LYS A 503 16.54 12.57 -24.99
N ALA A 504 16.80 12.49 -23.69
CA ALA A 504 16.23 11.45 -22.84
C ALA A 504 14.70 11.59 -22.69
N LEU A 505 14.18 12.79 -22.59
CA LEU A 505 12.75 13.08 -22.56
C LEU A 505 12.09 12.78 -23.92
N SER A 506 12.78 13.10 -25.03
CA SER A 506 12.24 12.90 -26.39
C SER A 506 12.13 11.43 -26.82
N VAL A 507 12.86 10.52 -26.17
CA VAL A 507 12.75 9.07 -26.43
C VAL A 507 11.37 8.51 -26.02
N TRP A 508 10.64 9.22 -25.18
CA TRP A 508 9.33 8.81 -24.69
C TRP A 508 8.16 9.28 -25.55
N ALA A 509 8.42 10.27 -26.43
CA ALA A 509 7.47 10.78 -27.37
C ALA A 509 7.74 10.14 -28.73
N ASP A 510 6.91 9.21 -29.15
CA ASP A 510 6.85 8.78 -30.56
C ASP A 510 6.17 9.95 -31.32
N ARG A 511 6.98 11.00 -31.65
CA ARG A 511 6.50 12.25 -32.21
C ARG A 511 6.13 12.00 -33.66
N ASN A 512 4.85 12.06 -33.96
CA ASN A 512 4.39 12.31 -35.31
C ASN A 512 4.99 13.65 -35.75
N LYS A 513 5.95 13.61 -36.66
CA LYS A 513 6.55 14.83 -37.23
C LYS A 513 5.47 15.56 -38.03
N LEU A 514 5.04 16.68 -37.50
CA LEU A 514 4.16 17.60 -38.24
C LEU A 514 4.86 18.03 -39.52
N SER A 515 4.09 18.13 -40.63
CA SER A 515 4.58 18.78 -41.84
C SER A 515 4.76 20.28 -41.59
N PRO A 516 5.58 20.99 -42.37
CA PRO A 516 5.74 22.45 -42.21
C PRO A 516 4.44 23.24 -42.27
N LYS A 517 3.44 22.74 -43.00
CA LYS A 517 2.11 23.35 -43.06
C LYS A 517 1.32 23.13 -41.79
N GLU A 518 1.35 21.91 -41.25
CA GLU A 518 0.70 21.59 -39.97
C GLU A 518 1.35 22.35 -38.83
N GLU A 519 2.68 22.45 -38.79
CA GLU A 519 3.39 23.25 -37.77
C GLU A 519 2.94 24.72 -37.80
N LEU A 520 2.70 25.29 -39.00
CA LEU A 520 2.24 26.65 -39.12
C LEU A 520 0.82 26.84 -38.58
N VAL A 521 -0.08 25.87 -38.84
CA VAL A 521 -1.45 25.89 -38.33
C VAL A 521 -1.44 25.80 -36.81
N VAL A 522 -0.72 24.83 -36.25
CA VAL A 522 -0.59 24.64 -34.81
C VAL A 522 0.03 25.86 -34.13
N ALA A 523 1.10 26.41 -34.70
CA ALA A 523 1.73 27.63 -34.17
C ALA A 523 0.77 28.83 -34.19
N THR A 524 -0.10 28.92 -35.17
CA THR A 524 -1.11 30.00 -35.26
C THR A 524 -2.18 29.79 -34.18
N HIS A 525 -2.62 28.57 -33.98
CA HIS A 525 -3.57 28.17 -32.94
C HIS A 525 -3.05 28.54 -31.54
N GLU A 526 -1.88 28.08 -31.17
CA GLU A 526 -1.27 28.36 -29.87
C GLU A 526 -0.95 29.84 -29.66
N ALA A 527 -0.51 30.55 -30.74
CA ALA A 527 -0.33 32.00 -30.68
C ALA A 527 -1.66 32.74 -30.43
N GLY A 528 -2.76 32.22 -30.97
CA GLY A 528 -4.11 32.73 -30.73
C GLY A 528 -4.51 32.64 -29.25
N HIS A 529 -4.38 31.47 -28.64
CA HIS A 529 -4.61 31.28 -27.20
C HIS A 529 -3.74 32.23 -26.37
N ALA A 530 -2.46 32.29 -26.68
CA ALA A 530 -1.52 33.12 -25.96
C ALA A 530 -1.90 34.61 -26.01
N VAL A 531 -2.21 35.14 -27.21
CA VAL A 531 -2.61 36.55 -27.37
C VAL A 531 -3.90 36.83 -26.61
N VAL A 532 -4.93 36.01 -26.75
CA VAL A 532 -6.18 36.23 -26.00
C VAL A 532 -5.94 36.19 -24.51
N SER A 533 -5.11 35.25 -24.02
CA SER A 533 -4.74 35.17 -22.60
C SER A 533 -4.05 36.43 -22.08
N LEU A 534 -3.17 37.04 -22.86
CA LEU A 534 -2.47 38.28 -22.50
C LEU A 534 -3.41 39.49 -22.34
N PHE A 535 -4.54 39.51 -23.06
CA PHE A 535 -5.55 40.55 -23.01
C PHE A 535 -6.78 40.21 -22.17
N CYS A 536 -6.78 39.06 -21.48
CA CYS A 536 -7.78 38.67 -20.49
C CYS A 536 -7.24 39.01 -19.08
N PRO A 537 -7.85 39.98 -18.36
CA PRO A 537 -7.27 40.54 -17.12
C PRO A 537 -7.10 39.53 -16.00
N THR A 538 -7.99 38.51 -15.94
CA THR A 538 -7.96 37.49 -14.88
C THR A 538 -7.23 36.21 -15.29
N SER A 539 -6.74 36.14 -16.54
CA SER A 539 -5.94 34.99 -16.97
C SER A 539 -4.59 34.96 -16.29
N PRO A 540 -4.15 33.80 -15.76
CA PRO A 540 -2.83 33.67 -15.15
C PRO A 540 -1.71 33.97 -16.15
N PRO A 541 -0.51 34.40 -15.71
CA PRO A 541 0.64 34.62 -16.60
C PRO A 541 0.98 33.35 -17.38
N ILE A 542 1.37 33.52 -18.65
CA ILE A 542 1.81 32.41 -19.50
C ILE A 542 3.22 32.00 -19.05
N ASP A 543 3.40 30.75 -18.66
CA ASP A 543 4.68 30.16 -18.32
C ASP A 543 5.41 29.61 -19.57
N ARG A 544 4.63 29.01 -20.52
CA ARG A 544 5.20 28.36 -21.68
C ARG A 544 4.19 28.18 -22.80
N ILE A 545 4.66 28.24 -24.04
CA ILE A 545 3.93 27.87 -25.25
C ILE A 545 4.77 26.82 -26.00
N SER A 546 4.14 25.74 -26.45
CA SER A 546 4.83 24.68 -27.20
C SER A 546 3.99 24.18 -28.35
N ILE A 547 4.62 23.93 -29.49
CA ILE A 547 4.03 23.23 -30.64
C ILE A 547 4.53 21.78 -30.73
N LEU A 548 5.19 21.30 -29.68
CA LEU A 548 5.70 19.95 -29.53
C LEU A 548 4.82 19.21 -28.50
N GLY A 549 3.64 18.78 -28.92
CA GLY A 549 2.74 17.96 -28.08
C GLY A 549 2.40 16.64 -28.76
N ASP A 550 2.01 15.58 -27.98
CA ASP A 550 1.86 14.23 -28.51
C ASP A 550 0.47 13.93 -29.13
N PHE A 551 -0.60 14.46 -28.58
CA PHE A 551 -1.96 14.20 -29.06
C PHE A 551 -2.74 15.48 -29.38
N ALA A 552 -2.47 16.56 -28.66
CA ALA A 552 -2.87 17.88 -29.05
C ALA A 552 -1.62 18.56 -29.63
N ALA A 553 -1.64 18.91 -30.87
CA ALA A 553 -0.48 19.37 -31.64
C ALA A 553 0.27 20.59 -31.05
N GLY A 554 -0.19 21.17 -29.95
CA GLY A 554 0.43 22.26 -29.19
C GLY A 554 -0.26 22.51 -27.86
N TYR A 555 0.28 23.42 -27.03
CA TYR A 555 -0.37 23.91 -25.83
C TYR A 555 0.18 25.23 -25.30
N VAL A 556 -0.68 26.02 -24.70
CA VAL A 556 -0.32 27.19 -23.88
C VAL A 556 -0.46 26.82 -22.40
N ARG A 557 0.62 26.99 -21.66
CA ARG A 557 0.62 26.77 -20.22
C ARG A 557 0.65 28.07 -19.45
N HIS A 558 -0.16 28.12 -18.41
CA HIS A 558 -0.19 29.23 -17.47
C HIS A 558 0.54 28.87 -16.18
N ALA A 559 1.13 29.85 -15.50
CA ALA A 559 1.74 29.68 -14.19
C ALA A 559 0.70 29.26 -13.16
N GLU A 560 1.04 28.30 -12.29
CA GLU A 560 0.16 27.89 -11.20
C GLU A 560 -0.06 29.07 -10.23
N SER A 561 -1.31 29.44 -9.95
CA SER A 561 -1.62 30.36 -8.86
C SER A 561 -1.62 29.58 -7.54
N GLU A 562 -0.91 30.06 -6.53
CA GLU A 562 -0.81 29.42 -5.20
C GLU A 562 -2.17 29.23 -4.47
N HIS A 563 -3.29 29.82 -4.98
CA HIS A 563 -4.59 29.83 -4.33
C HIS A 563 -5.77 29.54 -5.27
N ALA A 564 -5.65 28.51 -6.12
CA ALA A 564 -6.68 28.20 -7.15
C ALA A 564 -7.94 27.47 -6.64
N THR A 565 -8.26 27.56 -5.34
CA THR A 565 -9.42 26.83 -4.77
C THR A 565 -10.75 27.51 -5.06
N VAL A 566 -10.77 28.80 -5.34
CA VAL A 566 -12.00 29.56 -5.62
C VAL A 566 -11.87 30.28 -6.98
N LYS A 567 -12.72 29.92 -7.93
CA LYS A 567 -12.80 30.60 -9.24
C LYS A 567 -13.97 31.58 -9.25
N THR A 568 -13.72 32.81 -9.69
CA THR A 568 -14.75 33.83 -9.84
C THR A 568 -15.44 33.74 -11.20
N PHE A 569 -16.62 34.34 -11.34
CA PHE A 569 -17.33 34.40 -12.61
C PHE A 569 -16.47 35.02 -13.73
N LYS A 570 -15.79 36.15 -13.46
CA LYS A 570 -14.89 36.79 -14.43
C LYS A 570 -13.78 35.84 -14.90
N GLN A 571 -13.18 35.09 -13.99
CA GLN A 571 -12.15 34.11 -14.34
C GLN A 571 -12.68 32.99 -15.25
N MET A 572 -13.90 32.52 -15.00
CA MET A 572 -14.53 31.51 -15.84
C MET A 572 -14.85 32.06 -17.24
N MET A 573 -15.34 33.29 -17.33
CA MET A 573 -15.60 33.96 -18.61
C MET A 573 -14.31 34.22 -19.40
N ASP A 574 -13.24 34.68 -18.74
CA ASP A 574 -11.92 34.86 -19.39
C ASP A 574 -11.35 33.51 -19.85
N SER A 575 -11.56 32.42 -19.06
CA SER A 575 -11.15 31.07 -19.47
C SER A 575 -11.85 30.61 -20.76
N ILE A 576 -13.18 30.86 -20.91
CA ILE A 576 -13.93 30.57 -22.14
C ILE A 576 -13.39 31.39 -23.28
N CYS A 577 -13.13 32.68 -23.07
CA CYS A 577 -12.57 33.59 -24.12
C CYS A 577 -11.21 33.06 -24.62
N VAL A 578 -10.32 32.65 -23.74
CA VAL A 578 -9.00 32.09 -24.09
C VAL A 578 -9.15 30.81 -24.90
N LEU A 579 -10.08 29.93 -24.56
CA LEU A 579 -10.34 28.67 -25.28
C LEU A 579 -10.79 28.91 -26.76
N TYR A 580 -11.42 30.04 -27.05
CA TYR A 580 -11.73 30.40 -28.44
C TYR A 580 -10.53 30.97 -29.19
N GLY A 581 -9.45 31.37 -28.53
CA GLY A 581 -8.31 32.06 -29.10
C GLY A 581 -7.67 31.32 -30.27
N GLY A 582 -7.42 30.02 -30.14
CA GLY A 582 -6.78 29.21 -31.16
C GLY A 582 -7.63 29.11 -32.42
N ARG A 583 -8.89 28.72 -32.28
CA ARG A 583 -9.85 28.58 -33.38
C ARG A 583 -10.05 29.88 -34.19
N GLU A 584 -10.24 30.99 -33.51
CA GLU A 584 -10.50 32.28 -34.14
C GLU A 584 -9.22 32.86 -34.79
N ALA A 585 -8.03 32.50 -34.30
CA ALA A 585 -6.77 32.82 -34.98
C ALA A 585 -6.64 32.04 -36.30
N GLU A 586 -6.93 30.73 -36.30
CA GLU A 586 -6.95 29.94 -37.54
C GLU A 586 -7.92 30.54 -38.56
N ALA A 587 -9.16 30.83 -38.17
CA ALA A 587 -10.18 31.42 -39.00
C ALA A 587 -9.72 32.77 -39.64
N LEU A 588 -8.98 33.61 -38.89
CA LEU A 588 -8.49 34.89 -39.38
C LEU A 588 -7.31 34.77 -40.36
N PHE A 589 -6.42 33.80 -40.15
CA PHE A 589 -5.18 33.68 -40.92
C PHE A 589 -5.29 32.73 -42.12
N PHE A 590 -6.14 31.71 -42.03
CA PHE A 590 -6.26 30.66 -43.05
C PHE A 590 -7.63 30.64 -43.74
N GLU A 591 -8.61 31.46 -43.29
CA GLU A 591 -10.02 31.40 -43.73
C GLU A 591 -10.63 29.99 -43.59
N ASP A 592 -10.03 29.15 -42.70
CA ASP A 592 -10.40 27.77 -42.46
C ASP A 592 -10.13 27.43 -40.99
N ILE A 593 -10.67 26.31 -40.48
CA ILE A 593 -10.57 25.89 -39.10
C ILE A 593 -10.18 24.43 -39.07
N SER A 594 -9.13 24.10 -38.31
CA SER A 594 -8.73 22.73 -38.12
C SER A 594 -9.62 22.01 -37.08
N TRP A 595 -9.62 20.70 -37.11
CA TRP A 595 -10.32 19.87 -36.10
C TRP A 595 -9.66 19.91 -34.72
N GLY A 596 -8.45 20.46 -34.60
CA GLY A 596 -7.71 20.58 -33.34
C GLY A 596 -8.43 21.37 -32.25
N SER A 597 -9.34 22.27 -32.62
CA SER A 597 -10.14 23.09 -31.72
C SER A 597 -11.26 22.32 -30.97
N GLY A 598 -11.44 21.01 -31.24
CA GLY A 598 -12.52 20.21 -30.65
C GLY A 598 -12.41 20.09 -29.13
N GLY A 599 -11.20 19.96 -28.58
CA GLY A 599 -10.95 19.91 -27.14
C GLY A 599 -11.30 21.22 -26.44
N ASP A 600 -10.92 22.34 -27.04
CA ASP A 600 -11.21 23.68 -26.51
C ASP A 600 -12.70 24.00 -26.50
N LEU A 601 -13.41 23.60 -27.54
CA LEU A 601 -14.86 23.76 -27.62
C LEU A 601 -15.59 22.94 -26.58
N ASN A 602 -15.15 21.70 -26.33
CA ASN A 602 -15.70 20.89 -25.26
C ASN A 602 -15.50 21.55 -23.88
N ASN A 603 -14.26 21.97 -23.58
CA ASN A 603 -13.94 22.63 -22.31
C ASN A 603 -14.73 23.96 -22.15
N ALA A 604 -14.84 24.75 -23.17
CA ALA A 604 -15.62 26.00 -23.18
C ALA A 604 -17.10 25.71 -22.90
N THR A 605 -17.65 24.67 -23.52
CA THR A 605 -19.05 24.26 -23.34
C THR A 605 -19.30 23.75 -21.92
N ASP A 606 -18.41 22.96 -21.37
CA ASP A 606 -18.52 22.43 -20.00
C ASP A 606 -18.47 23.55 -18.96
N ILE A 607 -17.60 24.56 -19.14
CA ILE A 607 -17.55 25.73 -18.26
C ILE A 607 -18.86 26.53 -18.39
N ALA A 608 -19.34 26.76 -19.60
CA ALA A 608 -20.56 27.51 -19.82
C ALA A 608 -21.80 26.79 -19.28
N ARG A 609 -21.88 25.47 -19.41
CA ARG A 609 -22.92 24.65 -18.79
C ARG A 609 -22.90 24.76 -17.27
N SER A 610 -21.73 24.59 -16.67
CA SER A 610 -21.59 24.71 -15.22
C SER A 610 -22.01 26.09 -14.71
N LEU A 611 -21.71 27.16 -15.44
CA LEU A 611 -22.20 28.52 -15.11
C LEU A 611 -23.72 28.60 -15.10
N VAL A 612 -24.40 27.95 -16.04
CA VAL A 612 -25.87 27.99 -16.16
C VAL A 612 -26.54 27.01 -15.19
N GLU A 613 -26.05 25.78 -15.11
CA GLU A 613 -26.68 24.65 -14.40
C GLU A 613 -26.37 24.68 -12.89
N ASP A 614 -25.09 24.88 -12.53
CA ASP A 614 -24.64 24.80 -11.15
C ASP A 614 -24.67 26.15 -10.42
N TYR A 615 -24.35 27.23 -11.12
CA TYR A 615 -24.19 28.55 -10.50
C TYR A 615 -25.35 29.52 -10.78
N GLY A 616 -26.34 29.10 -11.57
CA GLY A 616 -27.56 29.91 -11.81
C GLY A 616 -27.29 31.19 -12.59
N LEU A 617 -26.32 31.20 -13.50
CA LEU A 617 -25.89 32.37 -14.29
C LEU A 617 -26.45 32.36 -15.73
N GLY A 618 -27.49 31.57 -15.98
CA GLY A 618 -28.14 31.42 -17.31
C GLY A 618 -29.09 32.54 -17.73
N GLY A 619 -29.15 33.67 -16.98
CA GLY A 619 -30.01 34.78 -17.27
C GLY A 619 -31.42 34.67 -16.64
N PRO A 620 -32.31 35.64 -16.93
CA PRO A 620 -33.63 35.75 -16.26
C PRO A 620 -34.54 34.54 -16.45
N ASP A 621 -34.46 33.88 -17.60
CA ASP A 621 -35.32 32.73 -17.96
C ASP A 621 -35.00 31.46 -17.15
N VAL A 622 -33.74 31.31 -16.73
CA VAL A 622 -33.28 30.18 -15.92
C VAL A 622 -33.37 30.48 -14.43
N GLY A 623 -33.15 31.73 -14.06
CA GLY A 623 -33.15 32.22 -12.66
C GLY A 623 -31.88 31.80 -11.88
N VAL A 624 -31.72 32.38 -10.67
CA VAL A 624 -30.59 32.09 -9.78
C VAL A 624 -30.90 30.86 -8.95
N ARG A 625 -30.63 29.69 -9.49
CA ARG A 625 -30.80 28.39 -8.81
C ARG A 625 -29.90 27.33 -9.43
N ARG A 626 -29.53 26.31 -8.67
CA ARG A 626 -28.95 25.11 -9.18
C ARG A 626 -30.00 24.27 -9.90
N VAL A 627 -29.73 23.79 -11.07
CA VAL A 627 -30.65 22.93 -11.83
C VAL A 627 -30.10 21.50 -11.76
N GLU A 628 -30.77 20.63 -11.00
CA GLU A 628 -30.44 19.21 -10.95
C GLU A 628 -31.15 18.46 -12.10
N ILE A 629 -30.37 17.79 -12.94
CA ILE A 629 -30.90 16.90 -13.98
C ILE A 629 -31.02 15.50 -13.35
N SER A 630 -32.24 15.12 -12.97
CA SER A 630 -32.53 13.79 -12.42
C SER A 630 -33.15 12.89 -13.49
N PRO A 631 -32.75 11.62 -13.60
CA PRO A 631 -33.43 10.66 -14.48
C PRO A 631 -34.89 10.41 -14.11
N THR A 632 -35.26 10.66 -12.84
CA THR A 632 -36.62 10.43 -12.31
C THR A 632 -37.50 11.67 -12.37
N ASP A 633 -36.92 12.87 -12.58
CA ASP A 633 -37.67 14.12 -12.70
C ASP A 633 -37.09 14.96 -13.85
N PRO A 634 -37.47 14.69 -15.10
CA PRO A 634 -36.92 15.34 -16.25
C PRO A 634 -37.39 16.81 -16.31
N LEU A 635 -36.44 17.72 -16.60
CA LEU A 635 -36.74 19.13 -16.81
C LEU A 635 -37.75 19.32 -17.94
N SER A 636 -38.59 20.34 -17.81
CA SER A 636 -39.52 20.76 -18.87
C SER A 636 -38.73 21.18 -20.13
N GLU A 637 -39.26 20.93 -21.31
CA GLU A 637 -38.65 21.31 -22.56
C GLU A 637 -38.41 22.84 -22.68
N SER A 638 -39.28 23.65 -22.06
CA SER A 638 -39.09 25.12 -22.00
C SER A 638 -37.85 25.49 -21.16
N MET A 639 -37.60 24.78 -20.07
CA MET A 639 -36.41 25.00 -19.22
C MET A 639 -35.14 24.54 -19.90
N LYS A 640 -35.12 23.38 -20.55
CA LYS A 640 -34.00 22.93 -21.36
C LYS A 640 -33.63 23.94 -22.45
N ALA A 641 -34.65 24.44 -23.16
CA ALA A 641 -34.45 25.46 -24.20
C ALA A 641 -33.94 26.79 -23.63
N ALA A 642 -34.36 27.17 -22.43
CA ALA A 642 -33.87 28.39 -21.74
C ALA A 642 -32.37 28.21 -21.36
N MET A 643 -32.02 27.07 -20.78
CA MET A 643 -30.63 26.73 -20.41
C MET A 643 -29.71 26.73 -21.66
N GLU A 644 -30.11 26.06 -22.74
CA GLU A 644 -29.34 26.03 -23.99
C GLU A 644 -29.18 27.45 -24.60
N ARG A 645 -30.21 28.31 -24.50
CA ARG A 645 -30.06 29.72 -24.89
C ARG A 645 -29.04 30.46 -24.01
N GLY A 646 -29.05 30.21 -22.72
CA GLY A 646 -28.09 30.80 -21.78
C GLY A 646 -26.66 30.37 -22.06
N VAL A 647 -26.44 29.08 -22.27
CA VAL A 647 -25.14 28.51 -22.65
C VAL A 647 -24.63 29.12 -23.96
N ASN A 648 -25.48 29.10 -25.00
CA ASN A 648 -25.10 29.64 -26.32
C ASN A 648 -24.81 31.15 -26.27
N ALA A 649 -25.53 31.90 -25.45
CA ALA A 649 -25.29 33.34 -25.27
C ALA A 649 -23.92 33.62 -24.66
N ILE A 650 -23.52 32.85 -23.62
CA ILE A 650 -22.21 32.95 -22.98
C ILE A 650 -21.11 32.60 -23.98
N LEU A 651 -21.24 31.46 -24.66
CA LEU A 651 -20.26 31.00 -25.62
C LEU A 651 -20.04 32.02 -26.77
N GLU A 652 -21.13 32.51 -27.38
CA GLU A 652 -21.03 33.45 -28.47
C GLU A 652 -20.49 34.82 -28.03
N GLN A 653 -20.84 35.30 -26.85
CA GLN A 653 -20.28 36.52 -26.28
C GLN A 653 -18.75 36.43 -26.13
N GLN A 654 -18.25 35.31 -25.57
CA GLN A 654 -16.80 35.14 -25.39
C GLN A 654 -16.08 34.84 -26.68
N ARG A 655 -16.71 34.16 -27.63
CA ARG A 655 -16.17 33.96 -28.97
C ARG A 655 -15.97 35.31 -29.67
N GLN A 656 -16.96 36.18 -29.65
CA GLN A 656 -16.86 37.51 -30.26
C GLN A 656 -15.76 38.37 -29.64
N ARG A 657 -15.65 38.32 -28.29
CA ARG A 657 -14.56 38.99 -27.60
C ARG A 657 -13.18 38.47 -28.03
N ALA A 658 -13.01 37.15 -28.18
CA ALA A 658 -11.77 36.57 -28.70
C ALA A 658 -11.46 37.05 -30.11
N VAL A 659 -12.47 37.09 -31.00
CA VAL A 659 -12.31 37.65 -32.38
C VAL A 659 -11.83 39.09 -32.36
N GLU A 660 -12.39 39.95 -31.53
CA GLU A 660 -11.99 41.37 -31.40
C GLU A 660 -10.54 41.48 -30.93
N ILE A 661 -10.17 40.72 -29.88
CA ILE A 661 -8.79 40.72 -29.35
C ILE A 661 -7.79 40.28 -30.45
N ILE A 662 -8.08 39.20 -31.18
CA ILE A 662 -7.19 38.70 -32.24
C ILE A 662 -7.08 39.66 -33.40
N LYS A 663 -8.18 40.25 -33.85
CA LYS A 663 -8.17 41.26 -34.91
C LYS A 663 -7.36 42.50 -34.56
N ALA A 664 -7.53 43.00 -33.31
CA ALA A 664 -6.79 44.16 -32.83
C ALA A 664 -5.28 43.87 -32.67
N ASN A 665 -4.89 42.61 -32.46
CA ASN A 665 -3.51 42.21 -32.19
C ASN A 665 -2.93 41.25 -33.24
N ARG A 666 -3.37 41.38 -34.49
CA ARG A 666 -3.01 40.49 -35.60
C ARG A 666 -1.48 40.36 -35.80
N ASP A 667 -0.76 41.45 -35.70
CA ASP A 667 0.70 41.46 -35.86
C ASP A 667 1.42 40.73 -34.70
N LEU A 668 0.90 40.80 -33.48
CA LEU A 668 1.41 40.08 -32.35
C LEU A 668 1.22 38.58 -32.50
N VAL A 669 0.02 38.14 -32.96
CA VAL A 669 -0.25 36.72 -33.27
C VAL A 669 0.74 36.21 -34.31
N LYS A 670 0.98 36.99 -35.37
CA LYS A 670 1.94 36.63 -36.43
C LYS A 670 3.36 36.51 -35.89
N SER A 671 3.80 37.45 -35.07
CA SER A 671 5.15 37.45 -34.50
C SER A 671 5.37 36.26 -33.57
N LEU A 672 4.40 35.93 -32.70
CA LEU A 672 4.48 34.76 -31.80
C LEU A 672 4.42 33.46 -32.60
N ARG A 673 3.57 33.36 -33.62
CA ARG A 673 3.50 32.23 -34.55
C ARG A 673 4.86 31.96 -35.20
N ASP A 674 5.46 32.97 -35.80
CA ASP A 674 6.72 32.85 -36.54
C ASP A 674 7.87 32.45 -35.57
N LEU A 675 7.86 33.00 -34.36
CA LEU A 675 8.80 32.64 -33.30
C LEU A 675 8.60 31.18 -32.83
N LEU A 676 7.35 30.71 -32.70
CA LEU A 676 7.01 29.33 -32.38
C LEU A 676 7.45 28.34 -33.45
N VAL A 677 7.26 28.67 -34.71
CA VAL A 677 7.75 27.84 -35.83
C VAL A 677 9.27 27.72 -35.78
N GLN A 678 9.98 28.81 -35.43
CA GLN A 678 11.44 28.81 -35.33
C GLN A 678 11.97 28.06 -34.11
N LYS A 679 11.45 28.35 -32.92
CA LYS A 679 11.98 27.84 -31.63
C LYS A 679 11.27 26.61 -31.13
N LYS A 680 10.11 26.26 -31.66
CA LYS A 680 9.22 25.16 -31.25
C LYS A 680 8.63 25.31 -29.83
N VAL A 681 9.32 25.96 -28.94
CA VAL A 681 8.94 26.20 -27.52
C VAL A 681 9.33 27.63 -27.15
N LEU A 682 8.44 28.36 -26.50
CA LEU A 682 8.67 29.68 -25.92
C LEU A 682 8.44 29.60 -24.41
N ASP A 683 9.45 29.92 -23.62
CA ASP A 683 9.33 30.07 -22.17
C ASP A 683 8.94 31.51 -21.79
N ALA A 684 8.62 31.73 -20.50
CA ALA A 684 8.17 33.01 -19.99
C ALA A 684 9.20 34.15 -20.25
N GLU A 685 10.50 33.84 -20.24
CA GLU A 685 11.56 34.82 -20.47
C GLU A 685 11.64 35.25 -21.95
N THR A 686 11.57 34.25 -22.84
CA THR A 686 11.49 34.49 -24.31
C THR A 686 10.22 35.26 -24.68
N LEU A 687 9.08 34.88 -24.08
CA LEU A 687 7.82 35.59 -24.27
C LEU A 687 7.91 37.06 -23.80
N ALA A 688 8.46 37.30 -22.61
CA ALA A 688 8.63 38.65 -22.08
C ALA A 688 9.55 39.52 -22.93
N SER A 689 10.51 38.91 -23.62
CA SER A 689 11.40 39.63 -24.56
C SER A 689 10.77 39.90 -25.92
N ALA A 690 9.81 39.07 -26.36
CA ALA A 690 9.10 39.17 -27.63
C ALA A 690 7.88 40.12 -27.60
N LEU A 691 7.36 40.38 -26.38
CA LEU A 691 6.23 41.28 -26.19
C LEU A 691 6.67 42.75 -26.29
N PRO A 692 5.90 43.61 -26.97
CA PRO A 692 6.20 45.05 -26.97
C PRO A 692 6.18 45.56 -25.52
N LYS A 693 7.13 46.42 -25.17
CA LYS A 693 7.21 47.10 -23.86
C LYS A 693 6.06 48.09 -23.69
N THR A 694 4.85 47.61 -23.63
CA THR A 694 3.68 48.39 -23.19
C THR A 694 3.58 48.25 -21.69
N ASP A 695 3.57 49.39 -21.00
CA ASP A 695 3.48 49.45 -19.57
C ASP A 695 2.28 48.67 -19.04
N LYS A 696 2.52 47.65 -18.22
CA LYS A 696 1.49 46.94 -17.45
C LYS A 696 0.63 47.85 -16.57
N LYS A 697 0.99 49.11 -16.42
CA LYS A 697 0.25 50.12 -15.63
C LYS A 697 -0.97 50.68 -16.33
N ASP A 698 -1.01 50.70 -17.67
CA ASP A 698 -2.12 51.34 -18.41
C ASP A 698 -3.34 50.40 -18.56
N ILE A 699 -3.17 49.10 -18.47
CA ILE A 699 -4.28 48.13 -18.54
C ILE A 699 -5.08 48.08 -17.22
N VAL A 700 -4.43 48.35 -16.09
CA VAL A 700 -5.10 48.38 -14.78
C VAL A 700 -5.76 49.73 -14.50
N ALA A 701 -5.36 50.80 -15.20
CA ALA A 701 -5.95 52.14 -15.03
C ALA A 701 -7.28 52.32 -15.75
N ALA A 702 -7.56 51.60 -16.83
CA ALA A 702 -8.82 51.69 -17.56
C ALA A 702 -10.04 51.03 -16.86
N GLU A 703 -9.83 50.24 -15.80
CA GLU A 703 -10.92 49.65 -15.01
C GLU A 703 -11.24 50.39 -13.69
N ARG A 704 -10.59 51.56 -13.47
CA ARG A 704 -10.85 52.40 -12.27
C ARG A 704 -11.54 53.74 -12.63
N SER A 705 -11.94 53.96 -13.88
CA SER A 705 -12.74 55.09 -14.30
C SER A 705 -14.20 54.71 -14.60
#